data_352dd037cc7198410791c28cf8947268
#
_entry.id   352dd037cc7198410791c28cf8947268
#
_cell.length_a   1.000
_cell.length_b   1.000
_cell.length_c   1.000
_cell.angle_alpha   90.00
_cell.angle_beta   90.00
_cell.angle_gamma   90.00
#
_symmetry.space_group_name_H-M   'P 1'
#
loop_
_entity.id
_entity.type
_entity.pdbx_description
1 polymer ?
#
loop_
_entity_poly.entity_id
_entity_poly.type
_entity_poly.pdbx_seq_one_letter_code
_entity_poly.pdbx_strand_id
1 'polypeptide(L)'
;MGSSSPLTTIDRKEHYGAVTEGNPKLRISRLMKRSVLNHITCHFRDGRWKRWLVMLTDALCVLFAVFSAYWLRFEGQDLPGGTLPERVALGLSVGAYVAFLAQFKLYASAWRYASIETLRAVLQATLLGTVSLMTIHWLIAGMTVPRSVVILIWTNSLLLLGGSRIGLRLLSERTQHRRRLVSHGKRRELPRRRLLIVGAGEVGATILRKINEHPELGYETVGFVDDDIAKHGTYILGCRVIAGCAELPVIVEELEVDEVLLAIPSAGGDTVRSVVEVCEAADVKAKIVPSLIELMNGNVEWRHIRDVRVEDLLRREPVTVNLEEIAAYLRDKRVMVTGGGGSIGSELSRQVASWGPASLVVLDIDETAVFTIDATLREEHPDLNLTPVIADVRDEDSMRRHLDMHRPEIVFHAAAYKHVPLMESHPEEAIRTNVIGTRILARIARESCVERFILISTDKAVNPTSVMGATKRVAEMVLQVESARHQRDNGAAEPTKFMAVRFGNVLASRGSVLPVFQRQIAQGGPVTVTHPDMKRYFMTIPEAVQLVIQAGALGKGGEVFVLDMGEPVRILDLAKDLIRLSGYEPERDISIAFTGLRPGEKLFEELLTPEERLSLSRHERIFVCPFLNGDENLGADPLLDSDNGRCGSVELLLDQLEAAILTHSTNPEKCIADLEQLVPPYKAARQSSPVCSSDASSISPSPSHSGTEMLHAPTT
;
A
#
# COMPACT_ATOMS: atom_id res chain seq x y z
N MET A 1 15.15 57.62 -22.17
CA MET A 1 14.41 58.43 -21.23
C MET A 1 13.71 57.45 -20.31
N GLY A 2 14.14 57.04 -19.18
CA GLY A 2 14.76 57.74 -18.05
C GLY A 2 13.69 57.89 -16.97
N SER A 3 13.67 57.00 -15.99
CA SER A 3 13.56 57.40 -14.58
C SER A 3 13.49 56.19 -13.66
N SER A 4 14.53 56.06 -12.92
CA SER A 4 14.76 55.26 -11.72
C SER A 4 13.96 55.81 -10.52
N SER A 5 13.50 54.93 -9.63
CA SER A 5 13.06 55.28 -8.29
C SER A 5 13.61 54.28 -7.25
N PRO A 6 13.95 54.73 -6.03
CA PRO A 6 14.95 54.13 -5.20
C PRO A 6 14.41 53.20 -4.11
N LEU A 7 15.26 52.24 -3.73
CA LEU A 7 15.17 51.35 -2.59
C LEU A 7 15.26 52.13 -1.25
N THR A 8 14.29 51.95 -0.37
CA THR A 8 14.30 52.41 1.02
C THR A 8 15.03 51.38 1.90
N THR A 9 16.17 51.81 2.42
CA THR A 9 16.97 51.18 3.46
C THR A 9 16.27 51.30 4.80
N ILE A 10 16.04 50.21 5.51
CA ILE A 10 15.62 50.18 6.92
C ILE A 10 16.88 49.98 7.78
N ASP A 11 17.16 51.00 8.56
CA ASP A 11 18.24 51.12 9.53
C ASP A 11 17.93 50.24 10.78
N ARG A 12 18.80 49.29 11.10
CA ARG A 12 18.78 48.54 12.37
C ARG A 12 19.91 49.02 13.24
N LYS A 13 19.56 49.82 14.23
CA LYS A 13 20.48 50.23 15.31
C LYS A 13 20.78 49.03 16.22
N GLU A 14 22.05 48.69 16.30
CA GLU A 14 22.64 47.73 17.22
C GLU A 14 22.64 48.28 18.66
N HIS A 15 22.21 47.49 19.63
CA HIS A 15 22.52 47.68 21.04
C HIS A 15 23.70 46.78 21.40
N TYR A 16 24.88 47.36 21.53
CA TYR A 16 26.05 46.73 22.15
C TYR A 16 25.94 46.83 23.68
N GLY A 17 25.74 45.69 24.33
CA GLY A 17 25.93 45.51 25.77
C GLY A 17 27.40 45.19 26.08
N ALA A 18 27.99 45.93 26.98
CA ALA A 18 29.38 45.84 27.42
C ALA A 18 29.78 44.44 27.93
N VAL A 19 30.83 43.86 27.35
CA VAL A 19 31.48 42.63 27.82
C VAL A 19 32.69 43.01 28.63
N THR A 20 32.66 42.67 29.91
CA THR A 20 33.78 42.80 30.86
C THR A 20 34.99 41.96 30.44
N GLU A 21 36.15 42.57 30.39
CA GLU A 21 37.45 41.97 30.07
C GLU A 21 37.86 40.90 31.09
N GLY A 22 37.83 39.63 30.67
CA GLY A 22 38.39 38.52 31.39
C GLY A 22 39.79 38.14 30.87
N ASN A 23 40.72 38.02 31.78
CA ASN A 23 42.16 37.77 31.67
C ASN A 23 42.56 36.80 30.49
N PRO A 24 43.39 37.25 29.52
CA PRO A 24 43.71 36.52 28.30
C PRO A 24 44.48 35.21 28.54
N LYS A 25 45.20 35.05 29.65
CA LYS A 25 45.93 33.80 30.00
C LYS A 25 45.01 32.63 30.34
N LEU A 26 43.81 32.88 30.83
CA LEU A 26 42.79 31.85 31.12
C LEU A 26 42.03 31.38 29.83
N ARG A 27 42.00 32.24 28.82
CA ARG A 27 41.34 31.90 27.53
C ARG A 27 42.19 30.96 26.67
N ILE A 28 43.51 31.16 26.65
CA ILE A 28 44.47 30.31 25.91
C ILE A 28 44.54 28.91 26.53
N SER A 29 44.57 28.79 27.86
CA SER A 29 44.58 27.50 28.57
C SER A 29 43.30 26.70 28.34
N ARG A 30 42.13 27.35 28.25
CA ARG A 30 40.85 26.67 27.92
C ARG A 30 40.74 26.28 26.44
N LEU A 31 41.31 27.05 25.53
CA LEU A 31 41.37 26.73 24.11
C LEU A 31 42.35 25.60 23.81
N MET A 32 43.51 25.57 24.46
CA MET A 32 44.44 24.45 24.34
C MET A 32 43.89 23.17 24.94
N LYS A 33 43.23 23.20 26.11
CA LYS A 33 42.53 22.04 26.67
C LYS A 33 41.38 21.56 25.79
N ARG A 34 40.60 22.44 25.15
CA ARG A 34 39.57 22.07 24.19
C ARG A 34 40.13 21.49 22.89
N SER A 35 41.26 22.03 22.39
CA SER A 35 41.90 21.49 21.19
C SER A 35 42.50 20.13 21.43
N VAL A 36 43.16 19.89 22.56
CA VAL A 36 43.70 18.56 22.93
C VAL A 36 42.55 17.56 23.22
N LEU A 37 41.49 18.00 23.91
CA LEU A 37 40.31 17.17 24.14
C LEU A 37 39.59 16.83 22.83
N ASN A 38 39.44 17.80 21.91
CA ASN A 38 38.84 17.55 20.58
C ASN A 38 39.74 16.68 19.70
N HIS A 39 41.05 16.76 19.80
CA HIS A 39 41.97 15.85 19.08
C HIS A 39 41.87 14.42 19.63
N ILE A 40 41.81 14.27 20.96
CA ILE A 40 41.63 12.97 21.62
C ILE A 40 40.22 12.42 21.29
N THR A 41 39.14 13.22 21.32
CA THR A 41 37.79 12.79 20.96
C THR A 41 37.60 12.51 19.46
N CYS A 42 38.37 13.14 18.56
CA CYS A 42 38.38 12.88 17.15
C CYS A 42 39.06 11.51 16.83
N HIS A 43 40.15 11.18 17.54
CA HIS A 43 40.86 9.89 17.42
C HIS A 43 40.05 8.72 18.02
N PHE A 44 39.19 8.99 19.03
CA PHE A 44 38.27 7.99 19.59
C PHE A 44 37.01 7.76 18.72
N ARG A 45 36.82 8.50 17.64
CA ARG A 45 35.67 8.37 16.72
C ARG A 45 35.90 7.36 15.61
N ASP A 46 37.14 6.89 15.37
CA ASP A 46 37.44 5.80 14.46
C ASP A 46 37.03 4.46 15.08
N GLY A 47 36.01 3.81 14.50
CA GLY A 47 35.42 2.55 14.98
C GLY A 47 36.43 1.37 15.07
N ARG A 48 37.65 1.53 14.58
CA ARG A 48 38.72 0.55 14.64
C ARG A 48 39.25 0.31 16.05
N TRP A 49 39.44 1.37 16.85
CA TRP A 49 39.89 1.27 18.25
C TRP A 49 38.93 0.50 19.16
N LYS A 50 37.65 0.68 18.95
CA LYS A 50 36.64 -0.07 19.69
C LYS A 50 36.71 -1.59 19.43
N ARG A 51 37.01 -1.99 18.20
CA ARG A 51 37.16 -3.41 17.83
C ARG A 51 38.40 -4.04 18.52
N TRP A 52 39.53 -3.33 18.54
CA TRP A 52 40.72 -3.81 19.22
C TRP A 52 40.54 -3.94 20.74
N LEU A 53 39.79 -3.00 21.36
CA LEU A 53 39.48 -3.07 22.79
C LEU A 53 38.61 -4.30 23.11
N VAL A 54 37.64 -4.62 22.30
CA VAL A 54 36.75 -5.78 22.45
C VAL A 54 37.57 -7.08 22.23
N MET A 55 38.44 -7.12 21.21
CA MET A 55 39.32 -8.25 20.97
C MET A 55 40.26 -8.51 22.17
N LEU A 56 40.80 -7.44 22.76
CA LEU A 56 41.65 -7.54 23.96
C LEU A 56 40.86 -8.06 25.17
N THR A 57 39.65 -7.55 25.41
CA THR A 57 38.82 -8.05 26.50
C THR A 57 38.42 -9.50 26.31
N ASP A 58 38.11 -9.93 25.09
CA ASP A 58 37.81 -11.33 24.79
C ASP A 58 39.05 -12.24 25.01
N ALA A 59 40.22 -11.79 24.60
CA ALA A 59 41.48 -12.53 24.86
C ALA A 59 41.75 -12.68 26.36
N LEU A 60 41.49 -11.63 27.16
CA LEU A 60 41.62 -11.69 28.63
C LEU A 60 40.54 -12.63 29.24
N CYS A 61 39.32 -12.62 28.73
CA CYS A 61 38.25 -13.55 29.17
C CYS A 61 38.66 -15.01 28.90
N VAL A 62 39.22 -15.29 27.74
CA VAL A 62 39.72 -16.66 27.39
C VAL A 62 40.89 -17.08 28.28
N LEU A 63 41.85 -16.19 28.49
CA LEU A 63 42.95 -16.46 29.44
C LEU A 63 42.42 -16.77 30.83
N PHE A 64 41.52 -15.95 31.32
CA PHE A 64 40.89 -16.17 32.64
C PHE A 64 40.12 -17.48 32.68
N ALA A 65 39.39 -17.85 31.60
CA ALA A 65 38.72 -19.14 31.51
C ALA A 65 39.64 -20.33 31.60
N VAL A 66 40.81 -20.24 30.95
CA VAL A 66 41.82 -21.29 31.02
C VAL A 66 42.43 -21.40 32.42
N PHE A 67 42.93 -20.28 32.99
CA PHE A 67 43.51 -20.30 34.32
C PHE A 67 42.50 -20.74 35.39
N SER A 68 41.27 -20.26 35.34
CA SER A 68 40.23 -20.68 36.30
C SER A 68 39.88 -22.17 36.18
N ALA A 69 39.88 -22.74 34.99
CA ALA A 69 39.64 -24.17 34.78
C ALA A 69 40.71 -25.04 35.38
N TYR A 70 41.99 -24.67 35.21
CA TYR A 70 43.13 -25.38 35.85
C TYR A 70 43.09 -25.20 37.35
N TRP A 71 42.88 -23.98 37.84
CA TRP A 71 42.80 -23.70 39.26
C TRP A 71 41.69 -24.49 39.98
N LEU A 72 40.50 -24.58 39.38
CA LEU A 72 39.35 -25.34 39.86
C LEU A 72 39.62 -26.86 39.88
N ARG A 73 40.43 -27.36 38.95
CA ARG A 73 40.72 -28.79 38.85
C ARG A 73 41.87 -29.24 39.74
N PHE A 74 42.92 -28.42 39.86
CA PHE A 74 44.18 -28.78 40.53
C PHE A 74 44.46 -27.97 41.81
N GLU A 75 43.47 -27.23 42.34
CA GLU A 75 43.56 -26.44 43.56
C GLU A 75 44.77 -25.49 43.59
N GLY A 76 45.20 -25.01 42.41
CA GLY A 76 46.32 -24.10 42.27
C GLY A 76 47.73 -24.75 42.17
N GLN A 77 47.82 -26.08 42.25
CA GLN A 77 49.13 -26.76 42.23
C GLN A 77 49.77 -26.83 40.82
N ASP A 78 48.95 -27.02 39.79
CA ASP A 78 49.39 -27.10 38.38
C ASP A 78 48.74 -26.00 37.53
N LEU A 79 49.39 -24.86 37.39
CA LEU A 79 48.91 -23.78 36.53
C LEU A 79 49.53 -23.86 35.13
N PRO A 80 48.78 -23.58 34.05
CA PRO A 80 49.34 -23.65 32.70
C PRO A 80 50.37 -22.54 32.47
N GLY A 81 51.48 -22.86 31.78
CA GLY A 81 52.51 -21.89 31.44
C GLY A 81 53.79 -22.00 32.30
N GLY A 82 54.02 -23.12 32.97
CA GLY A 82 55.25 -23.39 33.71
C GLY A 82 56.47 -23.51 32.78
N THR A 83 56.33 -24.11 31.62
CA THR A 83 57.38 -24.28 30.61
C THR A 83 57.25 -23.33 29.42
N LEU A 84 58.34 -23.07 28.68
CA LEU A 84 58.30 -22.22 27.49
C LEU A 84 57.35 -22.76 26.39
N PRO A 85 57.33 -24.09 26.07
CA PRO A 85 56.33 -24.63 25.12
C PRO A 85 54.90 -24.40 25.53
N GLU A 86 54.54 -24.50 26.81
CA GLU A 86 53.19 -24.24 27.32
C GLU A 86 52.79 -22.80 27.16
N ARG A 87 53.67 -21.82 27.41
CA ARG A 87 53.40 -20.39 27.18
C ARG A 87 53.13 -20.08 25.74
N VAL A 88 53.92 -20.69 24.83
CA VAL A 88 53.70 -20.54 23.38
C VAL A 88 52.39 -21.17 22.97
N ALA A 89 52.07 -22.38 23.44
CA ALA A 89 50.82 -23.06 23.16
C ALA A 89 49.61 -22.26 23.68
N LEU A 90 49.69 -21.68 24.87
CA LEU A 90 48.64 -20.85 25.44
C LEU A 90 48.42 -19.57 24.60
N GLY A 91 49.49 -18.86 24.21
CA GLY A 91 49.39 -17.67 23.36
C GLY A 91 48.73 -17.94 22.01
N LEU A 92 49.14 -19.03 21.34
CA LEU A 92 48.55 -19.44 20.06
C LEU A 92 47.12 -19.87 20.20
N SER A 93 46.75 -20.52 21.30
CA SER A 93 45.36 -20.91 21.59
C SER A 93 44.44 -19.72 21.79
N VAL A 94 44.86 -18.71 22.53
CA VAL A 94 44.13 -17.46 22.67
C VAL A 94 43.98 -16.75 21.33
N GLY A 95 45.05 -16.72 20.52
CA GLY A 95 44.98 -16.18 19.16
C GLY A 95 43.98 -16.91 18.28
N ALA A 96 43.95 -18.25 18.35
CA ALA A 96 42.97 -19.05 17.61
C ALA A 96 41.53 -18.77 18.06
N TYR A 97 41.27 -18.63 19.35
CA TYR A 97 39.93 -18.22 19.87
C TYR A 97 39.50 -16.89 19.29
N VAL A 98 40.36 -15.86 19.33
CA VAL A 98 40.03 -14.52 18.78
C VAL A 98 39.80 -14.60 17.27
N ALA A 99 40.58 -15.43 16.56
CA ALA A 99 40.43 -15.65 15.13
C ALA A 99 39.08 -16.28 14.80
N PHE A 100 38.59 -17.29 15.54
CA PHE A 100 37.27 -17.86 15.34
C PHE A 100 36.15 -16.85 15.67
N LEU A 101 36.29 -16.07 16.74
CA LEU A 101 35.33 -15.00 17.04
C LEU A 101 35.25 -13.95 15.90
N ALA A 102 36.38 -13.67 15.25
CA ALA A 102 36.45 -12.81 14.08
C ALA A 102 35.83 -13.45 12.83
N GLN A 103 36.09 -14.73 12.58
CA GLN A 103 35.54 -15.52 11.47
C GLN A 103 34.01 -15.54 11.50
N PHE A 104 33.42 -15.72 12.68
CA PHE A 104 31.97 -15.67 12.87
C PHE A 104 31.39 -14.24 12.93
N LYS A 105 32.17 -13.25 12.45
CA LYS A 105 31.75 -11.81 12.33
C LYS A 105 31.30 -11.18 13.65
N LEU A 106 31.70 -11.75 14.80
CA LEU A 106 31.29 -11.24 16.11
C LEU A 106 31.86 -9.85 16.46
N TYR A 107 32.87 -9.37 15.72
CA TYR A 107 33.43 -8.03 15.84
C TYR A 107 32.89 -7.04 14.77
N ALA A 108 32.10 -7.54 13.80
CA ALA A 108 31.49 -6.72 12.74
C ALA A 108 30.03 -6.36 13.05
N SER A 109 29.35 -7.15 13.87
CA SER A 109 27.95 -6.93 14.24
C SER A 109 27.82 -5.84 15.31
N ALA A 110 26.82 -4.97 15.14
CA ALA A 110 26.48 -3.98 16.17
C ALA A 110 25.85 -4.73 17.37
N TRP A 111 26.52 -4.75 18.49
CA TRP A 111 26.15 -5.44 19.75
C TRP A 111 24.76 -5.08 20.29
N ARG A 112 24.17 -4.04 19.75
CA ARG A 112 22.83 -3.55 20.09
C ARG A 112 21.71 -4.49 19.61
N TYR A 113 21.97 -5.33 18.61
CA TYR A 113 21.00 -6.23 17.97
C TYR A 113 21.36 -7.70 18.14
N ALA A 114 21.89 -8.09 19.31
CA ALA A 114 22.20 -9.49 19.58
C ALA A 114 20.94 -10.36 19.44
N SER A 115 20.89 -11.17 18.40
CA SER A 115 19.85 -12.14 18.07
C SER A 115 20.22 -13.55 18.52
N ILE A 116 19.31 -14.49 18.36
CA ILE A 116 19.55 -15.94 18.57
C ILE A 116 20.73 -16.42 17.69
N GLU A 117 20.90 -15.85 16.49
CA GLU A 117 22.02 -16.12 15.60
C GLU A 117 23.38 -15.73 16.21
N THR A 118 23.42 -14.61 16.94
CA THR A 118 24.64 -14.19 17.65
C THR A 118 25.02 -15.17 18.76
N LEU A 119 24.03 -15.70 19.50
CA LEU A 119 24.25 -16.72 20.53
C LEU A 119 24.79 -18.02 19.90
N ARG A 120 24.22 -18.45 18.79
CA ARG A 120 24.68 -19.61 18.00
C ARG A 120 26.12 -19.43 17.53
N ALA A 121 26.45 -18.23 17.04
CA ALA A 121 27.81 -17.90 16.59
C ALA A 121 28.82 -17.93 17.75
N VAL A 122 28.48 -17.45 18.94
CA VAL A 122 29.33 -17.54 20.16
C VAL A 122 29.54 -18.98 20.55
N LEU A 123 28.50 -19.81 20.54
CA LEU A 123 28.58 -21.24 20.88
C LEU A 123 29.54 -21.99 19.91
N GLN A 124 29.40 -21.76 18.62
CA GLN A 124 30.22 -22.37 17.58
C GLN A 124 31.68 -21.90 17.68
N ALA A 125 31.93 -20.61 17.85
CA ALA A 125 33.29 -20.06 17.96
C ALA A 125 34.01 -20.56 19.21
N THR A 126 33.30 -20.64 20.36
CA THR A 126 33.91 -21.16 21.62
C THR A 126 34.20 -22.65 21.53
N LEU A 127 33.33 -23.43 20.89
CA LEU A 127 33.56 -24.86 20.67
C LEU A 127 34.81 -25.10 19.81
N LEU A 128 34.91 -24.43 18.64
CA LEU A 128 36.06 -24.54 17.74
C LEU A 128 37.35 -24.02 18.38
N GLY A 129 37.24 -22.92 19.17
CA GLY A 129 38.35 -22.40 19.96
C GLY A 129 38.88 -23.42 20.98
N THR A 130 38.00 -24.14 21.67
CA THR A 130 38.37 -25.16 22.65
C THR A 130 39.03 -26.36 21.96
N VAL A 131 38.51 -26.82 20.82
CA VAL A 131 39.11 -27.90 20.05
C VAL A 131 40.51 -27.51 19.56
N SER A 132 40.69 -26.30 19.04
CA SER A 132 42.00 -25.80 18.61
C SER A 132 42.98 -25.68 19.78
N LEU A 133 42.53 -25.28 20.97
CA LEU A 133 43.37 -25.26 22.18
C LEU A 133 43.87 -26.65 22.51
N MET A 134 43.05 -27.68 22.52
CA MET A 134 43.48 -29.07 22.72
C MET A 134 44.52 -29.50 21.70
N THR A 135 44.29 -29.23 20.42
CA THR A 135 45.19 -29.61 19.32
C THR A 135 46.54 -28.90 19.43
N ILE A 136 46.55 -27.61 19.73
CA ILE A 136 47.74 -26.78 19.86
C ILE A 136 48.58 -27.26 21.06
N HIS A 137 47.98 -27.54 22.22
CA HIS A 137 48.68 -28.03 23.40
C HIS A 137 49.26 -29.44 23.15
N TRP A 138 48.55 -30.32 22.46
CA TRP A 138 49.05 -31.63 22.09
C TRP A 138 50.25 -31.54 21.14
N LEU A 139 50.20 -30.68 20.12
CA LEU A 139 51.28 -30.54 19.12
C LEU A 139 52.54 -29.85 19.65
N ILE A 140 52.41 -28.84 20.50
CA ILE A 140 53.53 -27.97 20.91
C ILE A 140 54.10 -28.38 22.26
N ALA A 141 53.24 -28.65 23.25
CA ALA A 141 53.64 -28.99 24.59
C ALA A 141 53.75 -30.51 24.81
N GLY A 142 53.28 -31.34 23.87
CA GLY A 142 53.24 -32.80 24.02
C GLY A 142 52.31 -33.28 25.12
N MET A 143 51.49 -32.41 25.66
CA MET A 143 50.62 -32.67 26.82
C MET A 143 49.15 -32.82 26.38
N THR A 144 48.49 -33.85 26.93
CA THR A 144 47.04 -34.01 26.78
C THR A 144 46.35 -33.27 27.89
N VAL A 145 45.51 -32.27 27.52
CA VAL A 145 44.69 -31.54 28.49
C VAL A 145 43.61 -32.48 29.06
N PRO A 146 43.46 -32.60 30.38
CA PRO A 146 42.44 -33.48 30.99
C PRO A 146 41.03 -33.12 30.53
N ARG A 147 40.19 -34.14 30.27
CA ARG A 147 38.80 -33.94 29.74
C ARG A 147 37.97 -32.99 30.60
N SER A 148 38.13 -33.08 31.94
CA SER A 148 37.41 -32.17 32.86
C SER A 148 37.82 -30.70 32.70
N VAL A 149 39.12 -30.43 32.46
CA VAL A 149 39.64 -29.08 32.21
C VAL A 149 39.14 -28.54 30.91
N VAL A 150 39.04 -29.37 29.87
CA VAL A 150 38.49 -28.97 28.56
C VAL A 150 37.04 -28.51 28.68
N ILE A 151 36.22 -29.30 29.39
CA ILE A 151 34.80 -28.94 29.63
C ILE A 151 34.71 -27.61 30.42
N LEU A 152 35.52 -27.44 31.46
CA LEU A 152 35.57 -26.22 32.26
C LEU A 152 36.06 -25.03 31.44
N ILE A 153 37.05 -25.16 30.57
CA ILE A 153 37.51 -24.09 29.68
C ILE A 153 36.36 -23.66 28.75
N TRP A 154 35.68 -24.60 28.11
CA TRP A 154 34.56 -24.30 27.21
C TRP A 154 33.41 -23.61 27.93
N THR A 155 32.95 -24.15 29.06
CA THR A 155 31.83 -23.57 29.83
C THR A 155 32.20 -22.19 30.38
N ASN A 156 33.41 -22.02 30.95
CA ASN A 156 33.84 -20.70 31.44
C ASN A 156 34.00 -19.68 30.30
N SER A 157 34.56 -20.09 29.14
CA SER A 157 34.69 -19.24 27.98
C SER A 157 33.32 -18.82 27.47
N LEU A 158 32.35 -19.74 27.39
CA LEU A 158 30.98 -19.47 26.96
C LEU A 158 30.28 -18.47 27.92
N LEU A 159 30.40 -18.67 29.23
CA LEU A 159 29.81 -17.79 30.24
C LEU A 159 30.45 -16.40 30.23
N LEU A 160 31.79 -16.30 30.14
CA LEU A 160 32.49 -15.02 30.17
C LEU A 160 32.25 -14.22 28.86
N LEU A 161 32.41 -14.88 27.71
CA LEU A 161 32.21 -14.25 26.42
C LEU A 161 30.72 -13.92 26.14
N GLY A 162 29.80 -14.80 26.52
CA GLY A 162 28.36 -14.54 26.43
C GLY A 162 27.90 -13.50 27.44
N GLY A 163 28.33 -13.64 28.69
CA GLY A 163 27.98 -12.73 29.81
C GLY A 163 28.51 -11.32 29.59
N SER A 164 29.75 -11.15 29.08
CA SER A 164 30.28 -9.82 28.73
C SER A 164 29.42 -9.11 27.70
N ARG A 165 28.90 -9.84 26.71
CA ARG A 165 28.04 -9.32 25.65
C ARG A 165 26.66 -8.90 26.19
N ILE A 166 26.04 -9.75 27.02
CA ILE A 166 24.76 -9.43 27.68
C ILE A 166 24.97 -8.25 28.65
N GLY A 167 26.05 -8.23 29.41
CA GLY A 167 26.37 -7.15 30.34
C GLY A 167 26.54 -5.80 29.65
N LEU A 168 27.27 -5.76 28.55
CA LEU A 168 27.44 -4.52 27.74
C LEU A 168 26.12 -4.05 27.14
N ARG A 169 25.22 -4.95 26.72
CA ARG A 169 23.89 -4.62 26.26
C ARG A 169 23.05 -4.00 27.38
N LEU A 170 22.97 -4.62 28.55
CA LEU A 170 22.23 -4.12 29.70
C LEU A 170 22.77 -2.76 30.18
N LEU A 171 24.09 -2.58 30.18
CA LEU A 171 24.73 -1.30 30.52
C LEU A 171 24.41 -0.21 29.48
N SER A 172 24.39 -0.56 28.18
CA SER A 172 24.04 0.38 27.13
C SER A 172 22.56 0.79 27.21
N GLU A 173 21.67 -0.14 27.52
CA GLU A 173 20.25 0.13 27.75
C GLU A 173 20.05 1.02 29.01
N ARG A 174 20.72 0.71 30.12
CA ARG A 174 20.68 1.53 31.35
C ARG A 174 21.25 2.94 31.16
N THR A 175 22.34 3.08 30.42
CA THR A 175 22.96 4.41 30.19
C THR A 175 22.12 5.26 29.23
N GLN A 176 21.42 4.67 28.25
CA GLN A 176 20.45 5.37 27.45
C GLN A 176 19.25 5.81 28.28
N HIS A 177 18.75 4.94 29.14
CA HIS A 177 17.64 5.27 30.05
C HIS A 177 18.03 6.42 30.99
N ARG A 178 19.23 6.40 31.58
CA ARG A 178 19.76 7.51 32.43
C ARG A 178 20.01 8.81 31.64
N ARG A 179 20.51 8.74 30.41
CA ARG A 179 20.67 9.92 29.55
C ARG A 179 19.33 10.53 29.17
N ARG A 180 18.30 9.69 28.97
CA ARG A 180 16.91 10.12 28.74
C ARG A 180 16.35 10.84 29.98
N LEU A 181 16.56 10.34 31.18
CA LEU A 181 16.10 10.95 32.43
C LEU A 181 16.81 12.30 32.73
N VAL A 182 18.08 12.44 32.37
CA VAL A 182 18.85 13.68 32.59
C VAL A 182 18.54 14.75 31.52
N SER A 183 18.16 14.36 30.29
CA SER A 183 17.73 15.31 29.28
C SER A 183 16.31 15.84 29.53
N HIS A 184 15.49 15.15 30.31
CA HIS A 184 14.12 15.54 30.66
C HIS A 184 14.04 16.67 31.69
N GLY A 185 15.13 16.96 32.45
CA GLY A 185 15.15 18.03 33.47
C GLY A 185 15.12 19.46 32.94
N LYS A 186 15.04 19.73 31.64
CA LYS A 186 15.09 21.08 31.03
C LYS A 186 14.14 21.35 29.86
N ARG A 187 13.24 20.40 29.49
CA ARG A 187 12.17 20.68 28.53
C ARG A 187 10.84 20.82 29.26
N ARG A 188 10.11 21.90 29.00
CA ARG A 188 8.70 22.06 29.37
C ARG A 188 7.99 20.77 29.05
N GLU A 189 7.34 20.16 30.05
CA GLU A 189 6.45 19.01 29.87
C GLU A 189 5.33 19.44 28.93
N LEU A 190 5.42 19.00 27.69
CA LEU A 190 4.25 18.99 26.81
C LEU A 190 3.27 17.98 27.42
N PRO A 191 1.97 18.31 27.54
CA PRO A 191 0.98 17.37 28.01
C PRO A 191 1.06 16.11 27.15
N ARG A 192 1.31 14.97 27.77
CA ARG A 192 1.40 13.68 27.06
C ARG A 192 0.00 13.18 26.84
N ARG A 193 -0.31 12.86 25.58
CA ARG A 193 -1.58 12.21 25.20
C ARG A 193 -1.55 10.75 25.60
N ARG A 194 -2.57 10.30 26.30
CA ARG A 194 -2.74 8.91 26.73
C ARG A 194 -3.24 8.09 25.56
N LEU A 195 -2.40 7.17 25.08
CA LEU A 195 -2.65 6.34 23.89
C LEU A 195 -2.95 4.91 24.30
N LEU A 196 -4.10 4.38 23.87
CA LEU A 196 -4.45 2.97 23.95
C LEU A 196 -4.22 2.31 22.59
N ILE A 197 -3.55 1.16 22.55
CA ILE A 197 -3.27 0.45 21.29
C ILE A 197 -4.18 -0.77 21.19
N VAL A 198 -5.00 -0.83 20.15
CA VAL A 198 -5.82 -2.00 19.81
C VAL A 198 -5.02 -2.88 18.84
N GLY A 199 -4.70 -4.10 19.27
CA GLY A 199 -3.84 -5.04 18.56
C GLY A 199 -2.47 -5.21 19.24
N ALA A 200 -2.32 -6.29 20.01
CA ALA A 200 -1.10 -6.69 20.72
C ALA A 200 -0.24 -7.65 19.88
N GLY A 201 -0.16 -7.39 18.57
CA GLY A 201 0.65 -8.13 17.61
C GLY A 201 2.00 -7.46 17.35
N GLU A 202 2.69 -7.90 16.29
CA GLU A 202 4.00 -7.39 15.88
C GLU A 202 3.97 -5.90 15.52
N VAL A 203 2.90 -5.44 14.86
CA VAL A 203 2.71 -4.05 14.47
C VAL A 203 2.55 -3.17 15.70
N GLY A 204 1.66 -3.54 16.64
CA GLY A 204 1.47 -2.81 17.88
C GLY A 204 2.75 -2.74 18.72
N ALA A 205 3.48 -3.85 18.84
CA ALA A 205 4.78 -3.88 19.54
C ALA A 205 5.83 -2.98 18.87
N THR A 206 5.84 -2.93 17.52
CA THR A 206 6.75 -2.07 16.76
C THR A 206 6.43 -0.59 16.98
N ILE A 207 5.16 -0.22 16.98
CA ILE A 207 4.71 1.15 17.27
C ILE A 207 5.06 1.56 18.70
N LEU A 208 4.79 0.71 19.68
CA LEU A 208 5.17 0.99 21.07
C LEU A 208 6.68 1.19 21.22
N ARG A 209 7.49 0.39 20.52
CA ARG A 209 8.95 0.58 20.49
C ARG A 209 9.34 1.94 19.95
N LYS A 210 8.71 2.36 18.85
CA LYS A 210 8.96 3.68 18.24
C LYS A 210 8.51 4.84 19.14
N ILE A 211 7.33 4.74 19.78
CA ILE A 211 6.90 5.74 20.78
C ILE A 211 7.92 5.86 21.90
N ASN A 212 8.41 4.72 22.41
CA ASN A 212 9.44 4.70 23.45
C ASN A 212 10.80 5.25 22.98
N GLU A 213 11.15 5.10 21.71
CA GLU A 213 12.37 5.64 21.09
C GLU A 213 12.26 7.15 20.81
N HIS A 214 11.05 7.67 20.58
CA HIS A 214 10.74 9.04 20.20
C HIS A 214 9.79 9.75 21.17
N PRO A 215 10.22 10.05 22.42
CA PRO A 215 9.37 10.73 23.41
C PRO A 215 8.88 12.12 22.97
N GLU A 216 9.52 12.70 21.97
CA GLU A 216 9.12 13.96 21.34
C GLU A 216 7.77 13.89 20.62
N LEU A 217 7.24 12.69 20.35
CA LEU A 217 5.90 12.49 19.80
C LEU A 217 4.80 12.86 20.78
N GLY A 218 5.12 12.97 22.09
CA GLY A 218 4.20 13.41 23.13
C GLY A 218 3.14 12.39 23.52
N TYR A 219 3.35 11.09 23.23
CA TYR A 219 2.44 10.01 23.63
C TYR A 219 2.91 9.25 24.87
N GLU A 220 1.95 8.79 25.65
CA GLU A 220 2.13 7.83 26.74
C GLU A 220 1.20 6.65 26.51
N THR A 221 1.75 5.47 26.20
CA THR A 221 0.93 4.27 25.98
C THR A 221 0.46 3.71 27.31
N VAL A 222 -0.87 3.69 27.51
CA VAL A 222 -1.52 3.24 28.76
C VAL A 222 -1.78 1.74 28.79
N GLY A 223 -1.96 1.09 27.62
CA GLY A 223 -2.22 -0.35 27.54
C GLY A 223 -2.37 -0.84 26.12
N PHE A 224 -2.54 -2.16 26.02
CA PHE A 224 -2.99 -2.85 24.81
C PHE A 224 -4.36 -3.47 25.04
N VAL A 225 -5.15 -3.55 23.96
CA VAL A 225 -6.37 -4.35 23.86
C VAL A 225 -6.20 -5.33 22.70
N ASP A 226 -6.55 -6.62 22.92
CA ASP A 226 -6.44 -7.66 21.88
C ASP A 226 -7.47 -8.75 22.20
N ASP A 227 -8.17 -9.25 21.18
CA ASP A 227 -9.21 -10.27 21.35
C ASP A 227 -8.66 -11.68 21.62
N ASP A 228 -7.35 -11.88 21.43
CA ASP A 228 -6.67 -13.12 21.78
C ASP A 228 -6.52 -13.25 23.31
N ILE A 229 -7.39 -14.07 23.92
CA ILE A 229 -7.43 -14.30 25.38
C ILE A 229 -6.06 -14.79 25.89
N ALA A 230 -5.28 -15.50 25.09
CA ALA A 230 -3.96 -15.98 25.51
C ALA A 230 -2.95 -14.84 25.79
N LYS A 231 -3.20 -13.65 25.26
CA LYS A 231 -2.37 -12.47 25.48
C LYS A 231 -2.79 -11.66 26.71
N HIS A 232 -4.02 -11.83 27.22
CA HIS A 232 -4.54 -11.03 28.33
C HIS A 232 -3.65 -11.15 29.57
N GLY A 233 -3.36 -10.03 30.19
CA GLY A 233 -2.49 -9.95 31.38
C GLY A 233 -0.99 -10.06 31.07
N THR A 234 -0.58 -10.33 29.85
CA THR A 234 0.84 -10.34 29.44
C THR A 234 1.39 -8.91 29.27
N TYR A 235 2.72 -8.79 29.20
CA TYR A 235 3.40 -7.51 29.04
C TYR A 235 4.20 -7.49 27.75
N ILE A 236 3.97 -6.47 26.91
CA ILE A 236 4.72 -6.20 25.68
C ILE A 236 5.56 -4.94 25.92
N LEU A 237 6.89 -5.04 25.90
CA LEU A 237 7.82 -3.94 26.16
C LEU A 237 7.48 -3.12 27.43
N GLY A 238 6.94 -3.79 28.47
CA GLY A 238 6.57 -3.17 29.72
C GLY A 238 5.15 -2.59 29.77
N CYS A 239 4.38 -2.64 28.70
CA CYS A 239 2.99 -2.22 28.63
C CYS A 239 2.07 -3.45 28.70
N ARG A 240 1.01 -3.40 29.49
CA ARG A 240 0.11 -4.54 29.77
C ARG A 240 -0.93 -4.69 28.65
N VAL A 241 -1.24 -5.93 28.27
CA VAL A 241 -2.45 -6.28 27.52
C VAL A 241 -3.59 -6.41 28.52
N ILE A 242 -4.56 -5.50 28.47
CA ILE A 242 -5.55 -5.32 29.52
C ILE A 242 -6.68 -6.33 29.35
N ALA A 243 -7.32 -6.34 28.16
CA ALA A 243 -8.52 -7.11 27.88
C ALA A 243 -8.80 -7.20 26.37
N GLY A 244 -9.98 -7.70 25.97
CA GLY A 244 -10.48 -7.72 24.59
C GLY A 244 -11.19 -6.44 24.16
N CYS A 245 -11.54 -6.34 22.89
CA CYS A 245 -12.23 -5.18 22.30
C CYS A 245 -13.64 -4.96 22.90
N ALA A 246 -14.28 -6.01 23.42
CA ALA A 246 -15.57 -5.91 24.10
C ALA A 246 -15.54 -5.01 25.36
N GLU A 247 -14.39 -4.90 26.03
CA GLU A 247 -14.21 -4.11 27.24
C GLU A 247 -13.66 -2.70 26.96
N LEU A 248 -13.43 -2.38 25.67
CA LEU A 248 -12.88 -1.10 25.23
C LEU A 248 -13.63 0.13 25.79
N PRO A 249 -14.98 0.17 25.86
CA PRO A 249 -15.70 1.31 26.42
C PRO A 249 -15.30 1.63 27.85
N VAL A 250 -15.21 0.60 28.69
CA VAL A 250 -14.83 0.73 30.12
C VAL A 250 -13.36 1.15 30.25
N ILE A 251 -12.48 0.56 29.45
CA ILE A 251 -11.05 0.85 29.48
C ILE A 251 -10.75 2.30 29.07
N VAL A 252 -11.44 2.81 28.05
CA VAL A 252 -11.26 4.18 27.57
C VAL A 252 -11.63 5.19 28.65
N GLU A 253 -12.72 4.94 29.38
CA GLU A 253 -13.19 5.80 30.46
C GLU A 253 -12.29 5.68 31.72
N GLU A 254 -12.02 4.45 32.21
CA GLU A 254 -11.22 4.23 33.42
C GLU A 254 -9.77 4.74 33.31
N LEU A 255 -9.18 4.62 32.11
CA LEU A 255 -7.81 5.04 31.87
C LEU A 255 -7.69 6.45 31.28
N GLU A 256 -8.77 7.22 31.22
CA GLU A 256 -8.77 8.59 30.66
C GLU A 256 -7.96 8.66 29.37
N VAL A 257 -8.35 7.84 28.37
CA VAL A 257 -7.62 7.71 27.09
C VAL A 257 -7.90 8.93 26.21
N ASP A 258 -6.86 9.57 25.69
CA ASP A 258 -7.01 10.70 24.74
C ASP A 258 -7.14 10.25 23.28
N GLU A 259 -6.44 9.17 22.92
CA GLU A 259 -6.42 8.64 21.54
C GLU A 259 -6.36 7.10 21.57
N VAL A 260 -7.11 6.46 20.68
CA VAL A 260 -7.06 5.02 20.42
C VAL A 260 -6.38 4.78 19.07
N LEU A 261 -5.40 3.88 19.05
CA LEU A 261 -4.70 3.49 17.82
C LEU A 261 -5.01 2.04 17.45
N LEU A 262 -5.70 1.85 16.34
CA LEU A 262 -5.92 0.53 15.76
C LEU A 262 -4.66 0.07 15.02
N ALA A 263 -3.93 -0.86 15.64
CA ALA A 263 -2.66 -1.41 15.14
C ALA A 263 -2.81 -2.83 14.59
N ILE A 264 -3.94 -3.11 13.92
CA ILE A 264 -4.26 -4.39 13.26
C ILE A 264 -4.41 -4.11 11.75
N PRO A 265 -3.34 -4.20 10.94
CA PRO A 265 -3.43 -3.93 9.49
C PRO A 265 -4.37 -4.87 8.74
N SER A 266 -4.64 -6.05 9.30
CA SER A 266 -5.57 -7.06 8.77
C SER A 266 -7.00 -6.91 9.29
N ALA A 267 -7.30 -5.90 10.12
CA ALA A 267 -8.65 -5.72 10.65
C ALA A 267 -9.66 -5.49 9.53
N GLY A 268 -10.74 -6.24 9.54
CA GLY A 268 -11.91 -6.02 8.68
C GLY A 268 -12.68 -4.77 9.10
N GLY A 269 -13.54 -4.29 8.21
CA GLY A 269 -14.34 -3.07 8.42
C GLY A 269 -15.20 -3.11 9.68
N ASP A 270 -15.75 -4.28 10.03
CA ASP A 270 -16.60 -4.42 11.23
C ASP A 270 -15.81 -4.18 12.53
N THR A 271 -14.57 -4.68 12.59
CA THR A 271 -13.69 -4.42 13.74
C THR A 271 -13.33 -2.94 13.81
N VAL A 272 -13.02 -2.30 12.67
CA VAL A 272 -12.72 -0.87 12.64
C VAL A 272 -13.95 -0.07 13.07
N ARG A 273 -15.14 -0.41 12.56
CA ARG A 273 -16.40 0.26 12.89
C ARG A 273 -16.70 0.18 14.38
N SER A 274 -16.62 -1.02 14.99
CA SER A 274 -16.90 -1.18 16.43
C SER A 274 -15.93 -0.38 17.32
N VAL A 275 -14.64 -0.30 16.95
CA VAL A 275 -13.68 0.54 17.67
C VAL A 275 -13.99 2.02 17.51
N VAL A 276 -14.36 2.47 16.30
CA VAL A 276 -14.72 3.87 16.02
C VAL A 276 -15.97 4.27 16.78
N GLU A 277 -17.03 3.45 16.78
CA GLU A 277 -18.28 3.71 17.52
C GLU A 277 -18.03 3.91 19.02
N VAL A 278 -17.14 3.09 19.62
CA VAL A 278 -16.74 3.27 21.01
C VAL A 278 -15.98 4.59 21.22
N CYS A 279 -15.06 4.91 20.33
CA CYS A 279 -14.30 6.15 20.42
C CYS A 279 -15.17 7.39 20.27
N GLU A 280 -16.16 7.36 19.36
CA GLU A 280 -17.13 8.43 19.17
C GLU A 280 -18.02 8.60 20.42
N ALA A 281 -18.52 7.50 21.00
CA ALA A 281 -19.33 7.55 22.20
C ALA A 281 -18.57 8.14 23.42
N ALA A 282 -17.27 7.99 23.45
CA ALA A 282 -16.40 8.49 24.51
C ALA A 282 -15.71 9.83 24.21
N ASP A 283 -16.00 10.46 23.04
CA ASP A 283 -15.32 11.67 22.53
C ASP A 283 -13.78 11.52 22.44
N VAL A 284 -13.30 10.34 22.05
CA VAL A 284 -11.89 9.98 21.92
C VAL A 284 -11.53 9.82 20.45
N LYS A 285 -10.35 10.32 20.03
CA LYS A 285 -9.91 10.22 18.66
C LYS A 285 -9.43 8.82 18.29
N ALA A 286 -9.98 8.26 17.22
CA ALA A 286 -9.53 7.00 16.65
C ALA A 286 -8.50 7.24 15.53
N LYS A 287 -7.36 6.53 15.63
CA LYS A 287 -6.32 6.48 14.59
C LYS A 287 -6.12 5.05 14.13
N ILE A 288 -5.61 4.90 12.92
CA ILE A 288 -5.39 3.58 12.31
C ILE A 288 -4.02 3.48 11.66
N VAL A 289 -3.46 2.28 11.71
CA VAL A 289 -2.34 1.89 10.86
C VAL A 289 -2.93 1.40 9.53
N PRO A 290 -2.49 1.92 8.37
CA PRO A 290 -2.93 1.46 7.06
C PRO A 290 -2.73 -0.04 6.87
N SER A 291 -3.46 -0.63 5.92
CA SER A 291 -3.32 -2.04 5.58
C SER A 291 -1.90 -2.34 5.05
N LEU A 292 -1.49 -3.62 5.11
CA LEU A 292 -0.18 -4.06 4.58
C LEU A 292 -0.05 -3.77 3.07
N ILE A 293 -1.16 -3.73 2.33
CA ILE A 293 -1.22 -3.40 0.90
C ILE A 293 -0.86 -1.92 0.68
N GLU A 294 -1.34 -1.02 1.55
CA GLU A 294 -1.00 0.41 1.50
C GLU A 294 0.46 0.66 1.92
N LEU A 295 1.08 -0.28 2.64
CA LEU A 295 2.46 -0.23 3.13
C LEU A 295 3.38 -1.03 2.20
N MET A 296 3.58 -0.59 0.98
CA MET A 296 4.31 -1.27 -0.10
C MET A 296 5.68 -1.87 0.30
N ASN A 297 6.32 -1.39 1.35
CA ASN A 297 7.64 -1.84 1.81
C ASN A 297 7.62 -2.60 3.14
N GLY A 298 6.45 -2.97 3.68
CA GLY A 298 6.32 -3.73 4.94
C GLY A 298 6.83 -3.01 6.20
N ASN A 299 7.36 -1.80 6.09
CA ASN A 299 7.87 -1.02 7.20
C ASN A 299 6.81 -0.02 7.70
N VAL A 300 6.24 -0.28 8.87
CA VAL A 300 5.35 0.67 9.55
C VAL A 300 6.19 1.80 10.13
N GLU A 301 6.04 3.01 9.59
CA GLU A 301 6.59 4.22 10.17
C GLU A 301 5.49 5.05 10.85
N TRP A 302 5.86 5.87 11.84
CA TRP A 302 4.92 6.75 12.53
C TRP A 302 4.15 7.69 11.59
N ARG A 303 4.77 8.14 10.51
CA ARG A 303 4.14 8.99 9.48
C ARG A 303 2.99 8.33 8.74
N HIS A 304 2.85 7.00 8.81
CA HIS A 304 1.76 6.26 8.19
C HIS A 304 0.52 6.20 9.09
N ILE A 305 0.62 6.55 10.38
CA ILE A 305 -0.52 6.59 11.29
C ILE A 305 -1.36 7.81 10.94
N ARG A 306 -2.64 7.57 10.66
CA ARG A 306 -3.59 8.60 10.26
C ARG A 306 -4.93 8.43 10.98
N ASP A 307 -5.75 9.44 10.92
CA ASP A 307 -7.14 9.34 11.39
C ASP A 307 -7.89 8.30 10.55
N VAL A 308 -8.90 7.65 11.16
CA VAL A 308 -9.74 6.67 10.47
C VAL A 308 -10.51 7.36 9.37
N ARG A 309 -10.56 6.73 8.18
CA ARG A 309 -11.32 7.19 7.04
C ARG A 309 -12.49 6.23 6.79
N VAL A 310 -13.47 6.69 6.04
CA VAL A 310 -14.63 5.86 5.69
C VAL A 310 -14.24 4.60 4.90
N GLU A 311 -13.16 4.68 4.13
CA GLU A 311 -12.61 3.54 3.40
C GLU A 311 -12.16 2.43 4.36
N ASP A 312 -11.73 2.78 5.57
CA ASP A 312 -11.30 1.82 6.59
C ASP A 312 -12.49 1.05 7.19
N LEU A 313 -13.67 1.68 7.27
CA LEU A 313 -14.91 1.04 7.72
C LEU A 313 -15.46 0.01 6.71
N LEU A 314 -15.03 0.12 5.47
CA LEU A 314 -15.44 -0.76 4.37
C LEU A 314 -14.34 -1.76 4.01
N ARG A 315 -13.27 -1.85 4.80
CA ARG A 315 -12.19 -2.81 4.61
C ARG A 315 -12.70 -4.24 4.73
N ARG A 316 -12.09 -5.08 3.91
CA ARG A 316 -12.22 -6.53 3.98
C ARG A 316 -10.91 -7.14 4.44
N GLU A 317 -10.95 -8.43 4.72
CA GLU A 317 -9.71 -9.19 4.92
C GLU A 317 -8.79 -9.02 3.71
N PRO A 318 -7.49 -8.83 3.93
CA PRO A 318 -6.53 -8.66 2.86
C PRO A 318 -6.58 -9.82 1.87
N VAL A 319 -6.55 -9.49 0.59
CA VAL A 319 -6.49 -10.48 -0.48
C VAL A 319 -5.11 -11.12 -0.50
N THR A 320 -5.06 -12.45 -0.50
CA THR A 320 -3.83 -13.17 -0.75
C THR A 320 -3.67 -13.38 -2.25
N VAL A 321 -2.69 -12.73 -2.87
CA VAL A 321 -2.35 -12.92 -4.28
C VAL A 321 -1.18 -13.88 -4.44
N ASN A 322 -1.12 -14.56 -5.58
CA ASN A 322 0.01 -15.40 -5.92
C ASN A 322 1.15 -14.55 -6.52
N LEU A 323 2.07 -14.15 -5.65
CA LEU A 323 3.19 -13.28 -6.00
C LEU A 323 4.10 -13.89 -7.09
N GLU A 324 4.25 -15.23 -7.11
CA GLU A 324 5.07 -15.92 -8.10
C GLU A 324 4.45 -15.88 -9.49
N GLU A 325 3.14 -16.10 -9.60
CA GLU A 325 2.41 -16.03 -10.87
C GLU A 325 2.42 -14.61 -11.44
N ILE A 326 2.22 -13.58 -10.59
CA ILE A 326 2.27 -12.18 -11.02
C ILE A 326 3.69 -11.82 -11.49
N ALA A 327 4.71 -12.17 -10.71
CA ALA A 327 6.09 -11.91 -11.08
C ALA A 327 6.47 -12.59 -12.39
N ALA A 328 5.98 -13.80 -12.64
CA ALA A 328 6.30 -14.58 -13.85
C ALA A 328 5.84 -13.91 -15.14
N TYR A 329 4.74 -13.12 -15.11
CA TYR A 329 4.25 -12.52 -16.35
C TYR A 329 4.53 -11.01 -16.47
N LEU A 330 4.89 -10.31 -15.39
CA LEU A 330 5.18 -8.86 -15.42
C LEU A 330 6.67 -8.52 -15.45
N ARG A 331 7.49 -9.33 -14.74
CA ARG A 331 8.93 -9.06 -14.64
C ARG A 331 9.60 -9.12 -16.02
N ASP A 332 10.44 -8.14 -16.28
CA ASP A 332 11.18 -7.98 -17.54
C ASP A 332 10.30 -7.84 -18.81
N LYS A 333 8.98 -7.57 -18.65
CA LYS A 333 8.04 -7.35 -19.74
C LYS A 333 7.87 -5.87 -20.04
N ARG A 334 7.57 -5.57 -21.31
CA ARG A 334 7.17 -4.23 -21.76
C ARG A 334 5.66 -4.09 -21.54
N VAL A 335 5.27 -3.20 -20.66
CA VAL A 335 3.87 -3.01 -20.26
C VAL A 335 3.37 -1.65 -20.70
N MET A 336 2.13 -1.58 -21.19
CA MET A 336 1.42 -0.35 -21.52
C MET A 336 0.13 -0.27 -20.72
N VAL A 337 -0.12 0.88 -20.08
CA VAL A 337 -1.35 1.18 -19.38
C VAL A 337 -2.01 2.37 -20.07
N THR A 338 -3.19 2.17 -20.66
CA THR A 338 -4.00 3.24 -21.25
C THR A 338 -5.04 3.72 -20.24
N GLY A 339 -5.37 5.00 -20.24
CA GLY A 339 -6.12 5.62 -19.16
C GLY A 339 -5.27 5.68 -17.87
N GLY A 340 -3.94 5.76 -18.03
CA GLY A 340 -2.97 5.68 -16.94
C GLY A 340 -3.00 6.83 -15.97
N GLY A 341 -3.62 7.96 -16.32
CA GLY A 341 -3.88 9.08 -15.43
C GLY A 341 -5.16 8.95 -14.60
N GLY A 342 -6.04 7.98 -14.93
CA GLY A 342 -7.26 7.69 -14.20
C GLY A 342 -7.01 7.04 -12.84
N SER A 343 -8.05 6.93 -12.00
CA SER A 343 -7.94 6.34 -10.64
C SER A 343 -7.45 4.88 -10.66
N ILE A 344 -7.94 4.06 -11.61
CA ILE A 344 -7.52 2.67 -11.74
C ILE A 344 -6.18 2.59 -12.49
N GLY A 345 -6.02 3.33 -13.59
CA GLY A 345 -4.82 3.28 -14.41
C GLY A 345 -3.57 3.76 -13.68
N SER A 346 -3.68 4.79 -12.84
CA SER A 346 -2.54 5.29 -12.05
C SER A 346 -2.09 4.27 -10.99
N GLU A 347 -3.04 3.61 -10.33
CA GLU A 347 -2.72 2.55 -9.36
C GLU A 347 -2.18 1.29 -10.06
N LEU A 348 -2.73 0.92 -11.25
CA LEU A 348 -2.17 -0.14 -12.09
C LEU A 348 -0.70 0.16 -12.44
N SER A 349 -0.42 1.38 -12.89
CA SER A 349 0.94 1.80 -13.24
C SER A 349 1.88 1.71 -12.04
N ARG A 350 1.43 2.12 -10.84
CA ARG A 350 2.18 2.06 -9.59
C ARG A 350 2.47 0.62 -9.16
N GLN A 351 1.46 -0.25 -9.17
CA GLN A 351 1.66 -1.65 -8.79
C GLN A 351 2.50 -2.41 -9.83
N VAL A 352 2.28 -2.20 -11.13
CA VAL A 352 3.10 -2.79 -12.20
C VAL A 352 4.57 -2.39 -12.06
N ALA A 353 4.85 -1.10 -11.76
CA ALA A 353 6.21 -0.60 -11.54
C ALA A 353 6.96 -1.38 -10.45
N SER A 354 6.26 -1.78 -9.37
CA SER A 354 6.86 -2.54 -8.26
C SER A 354 7.31 -3.96 -8.64
N TRP A 355 6.81 -4.50 -9.75
CA TRP A 355 7.17 -5.84 -10.25
C TRP A 355 8.40 -5.88 -11.17
N GLY A 356 9.01 -4.71 -11.47
CA GLY A 356 10.23 -4.63 -12.28
C GLY A 356 10.01 -4.96 -13.75
N PRO A 357 9.09 -4.26 -14.46
CA PRO A 357 8.93 -4.41 -15.90
C PRO A 357 10.17 -3.89 -16.64
N ALA A 358 10.45 -4.43 -17.85
CA ALA A 358 11.51 -3.92 -18.71
C ALA A 358 11.26 -2.47 -19.16
N SER A 359 10.00 -2.13 -19.38
CA SER A 359 9.54 -0.75 -19.61
C SER A 359 8.06 -0.61 -19.24
N LEU A 360 7.67 0.58 -18.82
CA LEU A 360 6.29 0.94 -18.55
C LEU A 360 5.90 2.17 -19.37
N VAL A 361 4.88 2.04 -20.20
CA VAL A 361 4.27 3.14 -20.93
C VAL A 361 2.97 3.52 -20.23
N VAL A 362 2.85 4.77 -19.81
CA VAL A 362 1.65 5.33 -19.20
C VAL A 362 1.01 6.32 -20.18
N LEU A 363 -0.14 5.94 -20.73
CA LEU A 363 -0.83 6.68 -21.78
C LEU A 363 -2.17 7.20 -21.28
N ASP A 364 -2.42 8.49 -21.45
CA ASP A 364 -3.70 9.14 -21.19
C ASP A 364 -3.88 10.35 -22.11
N ILE A 365 -5.13 10.78 -22.28
CA ILE A 365 -5.47 12.03 -22.99
C ILE A 365 -5.27 13.26 -22.07
N ASP A 366 -5.36 13.09 -20.75
CA ASP A 366 -5.20 14.15 -19.75
C ASP A 366 -3.71 14.37 -19.45
N GLU A 367 -3.13 15.43 -20.02
CA GLU A 367 -1.74 15.83 -19.82
C GLU A 367 -1.38 16.00 -18.32
N THR A 368 -2.24 16.67 -17.56
CA THR A 368 -1.99 16.93 -16.12
C THR A 368 -1.95 15.63 -15.33
N ALA A 369 -2.81 14.69 -15.66
CA ALA A 369 -2.83 13.38 -15.02
C ALA A 369 -1.60 12.56 -15.38
N VAL A 370 -1.14 12.60 -16.64
CA VAL A 370 0.11 11.95 -17.09
C VAL A 370 1.32 12.55 -16.36
N PHE A 371 1.40 13.87 -16.30
CA PHE A 371 2.48 14.57 -15.58
C PHE A 371 2.54 14.16 -14.10
N THR A 372 1.38 14.09 -13.45
CA THR A 372 1.29 13.75 -12.02
C THR A 372 1.79 12.32 -11.75
N ILE A 373 1.34 11.35 -12.55
CA ILE A 373 1.76 9.95 -12.37
C ILE A 373 3.23 9.74 -12.75
N ASP A 374 3.74 10.42 -13.79
CA ASP A 374 5.16 10.38 -14.17
C ASP A 374 6.05 10.86 -13.00
N ALA A 375 5.72 12.00 -12.39
CA ALA A 375 6.47 12.54 -11.26
C ALA A 375 6.48 11.55 -10.07
N THR A 376 5.31 10.99 -9.74
CA THR A 376 5.18 10.02 -8.64
C THR A 376 6.00 8.75 -8.89
N LEU A 377 5.88 8.17 -10.08
CA LEU A 377 6.59 6.93 -10.41
C LEU A 377 8.12 7.11 -10.48
N ARG A 378 8.60 8.26 -10.93
CA ARG A 378 10.05 8.55 -10.92
C ARG A 378 10.61 8.75 -9.52
N GLU A 379 9.81 9.28 -8.59
CA GLU A 379 10.19 9.40 -7.18
C GLU A 379 10.22 8.03 -6.49
N GLU A 380 9.20 7.20 -6.72
CA GLU A 380 9.08 5.87 -6.09
C GLU A 380 10.02 4.82 -6.71
N HIS A 381 10.26 4.90 -8.04
CA HIS A 381 11.03 3.95 -8.84
C HIS A 381 12.02 4.66 -9.77
N PRO A 382 13.14 5.22 -9.25
CA PRO A 382 14.08 6.03 -10.03
C PRO A 382 14.73 5.29 -11.21
N ASP A 383 14.87 3.97 -11.12
CA ASP A 383 15.52 3.13 -12.14
C ASP A 383 14.54 2.57 -13.20
N LEU A 384 13.24 2.88 -13.07
CA LEU A 384 12.21 2.40 -13.99
C LEU A 384 12.33 3.06 -15.36
N ASN A 385 12.37 2.25 -16.41
CA ASN A 385 12.26 2.74 -17.81
C ASN A 385 10.80 3.15 -18.08
N LEU A 386 10.45 4.38 -17.68
CA LEU A 386 9.11 4.94 -17.75
C LEU A 386 8.97 5.89 -18.94
N THR A 387 7.92 5.70 -19.73
CA THR A 387 7.57 6.57 -20.85
C THR A 387 6.15 7.12 -20.68
N PRO A 388 5.98 8.39 -20.30
CA PRO A 388 4.69 9.07 -20.31
C PRO A 388 4.28 9.41 -21.76
N VAL A 389 3.01 9.17 -22.11
CA VAL A 389 2.44 9.42 -23.45
C VAL A 389 1.11 10.15 -23.31
N ILE A 390 0.99 11.28 -24.03
CA ILE A 390 -0.27 11.99 -24.18
C ILE A 390 -0.87 11.60 -25.53
N ALA A 391 -1.94 10.80 -25.50
CA ALA A 391 -2.59 10.33 -26.73
C ALA A 391 -4.06 9.94 -26.46
N ASP A 392 -4.86 10.01 -27.53
CA ASP A 392 -6.26 9.59 -27.54
C ASP A 392 -6.37 8.17 -28.10
N VAL A 393 -7.01 7.27 -27.34
CA VAL A 393 -7.24 5.87 -27.77
C VAL A 393 -8.17 5.77 -29.00
N ARG A 394 -8.89 6.84 -29.36
CA ARG A 394 -9.73 6.95 -30.54
C ARG A 394 -8.95 7.26 -31.83
N ASP A 395 -7.70 7.69 -31.72
CA ASP A 395 -6.81 7.99 -32.84
C ASP A 395 -6.01 6.74 -33.21
N GLU A 396 -6.46 6.06 -34.27
CA GLU A 396 -5.84 4.81 -34.75
C GLU A 396 -4.38 4.99 -35.15
N ASP A 397 -4.05 6.06 -35.90
CA ASP A 397 -2.69 6.30 -36.37
C ASP A 397 -1.75 6.55 -35.17
N SER A 398 -2.23 7.27 -34.17
CA SER A 398 -1.47 7.52 -32.95
C SER A 398 -1.26 6.22 -32.15
N MET A 399 -2.31 5.42 -31.96
CA MET A 399 -2.19 4.13 -31.27
C MET A 399 -1.25 3.19 -31.98
N ARG A 400 -1.34 3.08 -33.31
CA ARG A 400 -0.44 2.26 -34.11
C ARG A 400 1.02 2.68 -33.95
N ARG A 401 1.32 3.98 -34.08
CA ARG A 401 2.68 4.50 -33.86
C ARG A 401 3.22 4.15 -32.46
N HIS A 402 2.41 4.28 -31.42
CA HIS A 402 2.86 3.98 -30.05
C HIS A 402 3.05 2.48 -29.81
N LEU A 403 2.17 1.61 -30.33
CA LEU A 403 2.37 0.16 -30.20
C LEU A 403 3.60 -0.31 -30.99
N ASP A 404 3.82 0.20 -32.20
CA ASP A 404 4.99 -0.13 -33.01
C ASP A 404 6.30 0.35 -32.39
N MET A 405 6.29 1.55 -31.78
CA MET A 405 7.47 2.14 -31.13
C MET A 405 7.84 1.41 -29.84
N HIS A 406 6.86 1.16 -28.98
CA HIS A 406 7.12 0.61 -27.63
C HIS A 406 7.01 -0.91 -27.58
N ARG A 407 6.34 -1.54 -28.54
CA ARG A 407 6.13 -2.99 -28.67
C ARG A 407 5.74 -3.64 -27.35
N PRO A 408 4.64 -3.21 -26.70
CA PRO A 408 4.22 -3.77 -25.44
C PRO A 408 3.88 -5.25 -25.59
N GLU A 409 4.29 -6.04 -24.61
CA GLU A 409 3.90 -7.45 -24.50
C GLU A 409 2.58 -7.58 -23.72
N ILE A 410 2.31 -6.60 -22.85
CA ILE A 410 1.10 -6.58 -22.02
C ILE A 410 0.46 -5.21 -22.14
N VAL A 411 -0.85 -5.19 -22.37
CA VAL A 411 -1.65 -3.96 -22.39
C VAL A 411 -2.76 -4.06 -21.35
N PHE A 412 -2.79 -3.11 -20.42
CA PHE A 412 -3.92 -2.85 -19.54
C PHE A 412 -4.73 -1.69 -20.10
N HIS A 413 -5.97 -1.93 -20.49
CA HIS A 413 -6.84 -0.94 -21.07
C HIS A 413 -7.84 -0.42 -20.05
N ALA A 414 -7.51 0.71 -19.39
CA ALA A 414 -8.35 1.38 -18.39
C ALA A 414 -8.95 2.70 -18.90
N ALA A 415 -8.68 3.11 -20.13
CA ALA A 415 -9.25 4.30 -20.73
C ALA A 415 -10.75 4.08 -21.05
N ALA A 416 -11.62 4.84 -20.39
CA ALA A 416 -13.07 4.81 -20.63
C ALA A 416 -13.78 5.99 -19.98
N TYR A 417 -14.92 6.40 -20.52
CA TYR A 417 -15.87 7.27 -19.85
C TYR A 417 -16.79 6.44 -18.93
N LYS A 418 -16.98 6.88 -17.67
CA LYS A 418 -17.65 6.10 -16.63
C LYS A 418 -18.88 6.77 -15.98
N HIS A 419 -19.09 8.08 -16.20
CA HIS A 419 -20.14 8.83 -15.53
C HIS A 419 -21.49 8.62 -16.23
N VAL A 420 -22.35 7.79 -15.63
CA VAL A 420 -23.65 7.42 -16.20
C VAL A 420 -24.47 8.63 -16.64
N PRO A 421 -24.73 9.67 -15.80
CA PRO A 421 -25.58 10.79 -16.23
C PRO A 421 -25.03 11.57 -17.43
N LEU A 422 -23.70 11.69 -17.54
CA LEU A 422 -23.08 12.38 -18.67
C LEU A 422 -23.17 11.53 -19.94
N MET A 423 -23.03 10.22 -19.84
CA MET A 423 -23.10 9.34 -21.00
C MET A 423 -24.54 9.17 -21.53
N GLU A 424 -25.54 9.31 -20.67
CA GLU A 424 -26.95 9.39 -21.13
C GLU A 424 -27.17 10.63 -21.99
N SER A 425 -26.50 11.76 -21.70
CA SER A 425 -26.57 13.00 -22.47
C SER A 425 -25.64 13.03 -23.69
N HIS A 426 -24.61 12.19 -23.71
CA HIS A 426 -23.57 12.15 -24.76
C HIS A 426 -23.26 10.69 -25.18
N PRO A 427 -24.24 9.96 -25.72
CA PRO A 427 -24.07 8.56 -26.08
C PRO A 427 -23.02 8.35 -27.17
N GLU A 428 -22.86 9.31 -28.10
CA GLU A 428 -21.85 9.29 -29.15
C GLU A 428 -20.42 9.26 -28.58
N GLU A 429 -20.15 10.04 -27.54
CA GLU A 429 -18.82 10.09 -26.92
C GLU A 429 -18.54 8.82 -26.11
N ALA A 430 -19.58 8.24 -25.48
CA ALA A 430 -19.47 6.95 -24.81
C ALA A 430 -19.11 5.84 -25.81
N ILE A 431 -19.76 5.79 -26.99
CA ILE A 431 -19.49 4.81 -28.02
C ILE A 431 -18.08 5.04 -28.62
N ARG A 432 -17.73 6.26 -28.97
CA ARG A 432 -16.40 6.58 -29.52
C ARG A 432 -15.28 6.12 -28.63
N THR A 433 -15.38 6.41 -27.32
CA THR A 433 -14.30 6.10 -26.39
C THR A 433 -14.35 4.64 -25.94
N ASN A 434 -15.51 4.18 -25.42
CA ASN A 434 -15.57 2.86 -24.79
C ASN A 434 -15.64 1.71 -25.80
N VAL A 435 -16.24 1.94 -26.99
CA VAL A 435 -16.40 0.89 -28.01
C VAL A 435 -15.33 1.02 -29.09
N ILE A 436 -15.32 2.15 -29.82
CA ILE A 436 -14.42 2.31 -30.97
C ILE A 436 -12.98 2.39 -30.52
N GLY A 437 -12.65 3.17 -29.47
CA GLY A 437 -11.31 3.21 -28.89
C GLY A 437 -10.81 1.84 -28.45
N THR A 438 -11.66 1.05 -27.78
CA THR A 438 -11.32 -0.35 -27.41
C THR A 438 -11.10 -1.21 -28.65
N ARG A 439 -11.94 -1.08 -29.69
CA ARG A 439 -11.84 -1.85 -30.93
C ARG A 439 -10.55 -1.54 -31.68
N ILE A 440 -10.21 -0.27 -31.83
CA ILE A 440 -8.95 0.18 -32.46
C ILE A 440 -7.76 -0.44 -31.72
N LEU A 441 -7.72 -0.27 -30.41
CA LEU A 441 -6.59 -0.74 -29.61
C LEU A 441 -6.48 -2.26 -29.59
N ALA A 442 -7.59 -3.00 -29.49
CA ALA A 442 -7.61 -4.46 -29.50
C ALA A 442 -7.15 -5.02 -30.86
N ARG A 443 -7.62 -4.42 -31.98
CA ARG A 443 -7.20 -4.78 -33.34
C ARG A 443 -5.69 -4.58 -33.52
N ILE A 444 -5.15 -3.42 -33.17
CA ILE A 444 -3.72 -3.14 -33.27
C ILE A 444 -2.92 -4.06 -32.35
N ALA A 445 -3.39 -4.33 -31.12
CA ALA A 445 -2.75 -5.26 -30.21
C ALA A 445 -2.62 -6.67 -30.80
N ARG A 446 -3.68 -7.17 -31.46
CA ARG A 446 -3.66 -8.44 -32.17
C ARG A 446 -2.65 -8.42 -33.34
N GLU A 447 -2.66 -7.36 -34.17
CA GLU A 447 -1.76 -7.20 -35.29
C GLU A 447 -0.29 -7.08 -34.87
N SER A 448 -0.03 -6.47 -33.71
CA SER A 448 1.31 -6.30 -33.12
C SER A 448 1.74 -7.46 -32.24
N CYS A 449 0.97 -8.57 -32.18
CA CYS A 449 1.26 -9.76 -31.40
C CYS A 449 1.50 -9.46 -29.90
N VAL A 450 0.67 -8.62 -29.30
CA VAL A 450 0.64 -8.40 -27.85
C VAL A 450 0.30 -9.73 -27.16
N GLU A 451 1.07 -10.12 -26.14
CA GLU A 451 0.84 -11.41 -25.46
C GLU A 451 -0.49 -11.41 -24.68
N ARG A 452 -0.78 -10.30 -23.97
CA ARG A 452 -1.97 -10.17 -23.10
C ARG A 452 -2.60 -8.80 -23.25
N PHE A 453 -3.92 -8.79 -23.41
CA PHE A 453 -4.73 -7.58 -23.44
C PHE A 453 -5.81 -7.67 -22.35
N ILE A 454 -5.75 -6.82 -21.35
CA ILE A 454 -6.64 -6.83 -20.19
C ILE A 454 -7.51 -5.57 -20.21
N LEU A 455 -8.82 -5.75 -20.46
CA LEU A 455 -9.81 -4.68 -20.40
C LEU A 455 -10.36 -4.51 -19.00
N ILE A 456 -10.33 -3.30 -18.49
CA ILE A 456 -11.04 -2.93 -17.27
C ILE A 456 -12.52 -2.77 -17.59
N SER A 457 -13.38 -3.64 -17.03
CA SER A 457 -14.82 -3.61 -17.17
C SER A 457 -15.52 -3.28 -15.84
N THR A 458 -16.84 -3.43 -15.78
CA THR A 458 -17.66 -3.01 -14.64
C THR A 458 -18.87 -3.93 -14.46
N ASP A 459 -19.41 -3.98 -13.23
CA ASP A 459 -20.71 -4.57 -12.88
C ASP A 459 -21.87 -4.01 -13.73
N LYS A 460 -21.76 -2.75 -14.19
CA LYS A 460 -22.78 -2.08 -14.99
C LYS A 460 -22.88 -2.59 -16.43
N ALA A 461 -21.92 -3.41 -16.89
CA ALA A 461 -21.99 -4.14 -18.15
C ALA A 461 -22.95 -5.35 -18.09
N VAL A 462 -23.34 -5.77 -16.88
CA VAL A 462 -24.31 -6.86 -16.64
C VAL A 462 -25.72 -6.30 -16.71
N ASN A 463 -26.60 -6.87 -17.54
CA ASN A 463 -27.99 -6.38 -17.73
C ASN A 463 -28.08 -4.84 -17.77
N PRO A 464 -27.35 -4.19 -18.70
CA PRO A 464 -27.16 -2.74 -18.63
C PRO A 464 -28.48 -1.98 -18.75
N THR A 465 -28.66 -0.96 -17.92
CA THR A 465 -29.79 -0.02 -17.94
C THR A 465 -29.38 1.37 -18.43
N SER A 466 -28.09 1.56 -18.68
CA SER A 466 -27.49 2.82 -19.08
C SER A 466 -26.62 2.69 -20.34
N VAL A 467 -26.48 3.82 -21.06
CA VAL A 467 -25.56 3.94 -22.22
C VAL A 467 -24.14 3.49 -21.83
N MET A 468 -23.65 4.00 -20.70
CA MET A 468 -22.30 3.64 -20.21
C MET A 468 -22.16 2.12 -20.00
N GLY A 469 -23.10 1.48 -19.34
CA GLY A 469 -23.12 0.03 -19.14
C GLY A 469 -23.19 -0.72 -20.46
N ALA A 470 -24.08 -0.32 -21.38
CA ALA A 470 -24.19 -0.91 -22.71
C ALA A 470 -22.90 -0.81 -23.51
N THR A 471 -22.23 0.37 -23.52
CA THR A 471 -20.94 0.53 -24.21
C THR A 471 -19.82 -0.33 -23.62
N LYS A 472 -19.79 -0.56 -22.29
CA LYS A 472 -18.85 -1.47 -21.66
C LYS A 472 -19.13 -2.94 -22.02
N ARG A 473 -20.40 -3.33 -22.11
CA ARG A 473 -20.78 -4.67 -22.59
C ARG A 473 -20.34 -4.88 -24.03
N VAL A 474 -20.56 -3.89 -24.91
CA VAL A 474 -20.09 -3.96 -26.30
C VAL A 474 -18.56 -4.02 -26.37
N ALA A 475 -17.84 -3.33 -25.48
CA ALA A 475 -16.37 -3.44 -25.41
C ALA A 475 -15.90 -4.85 -25.05
N GLU A 476 -16.61 -5.56 -24.16
CA GLU A 476 -16.35 -7.00 -23.88
C GLU A 476 -16.58 -7.84 -25.14
N MET A 477 -17.68 -7.59 -25.88
CA MET A 477 -17.98 -8.29 -27.14
C MET A 477 -16.92 -8.02 -28.22
N VAL A 478 -16.35 -6.82 -28.27
CA VAL A 478 -15.20 -6.49 -29.17
C VAL A 478 -14.03 -7.43 -28.92
N LEU A 479 -13.66 -7.66 -27.64
CA LEU A 479 -12.56 -8.58 -27.32
C LEU A 479 -12.87 -10.02 -27.74
N GLN A 480 -14.14 -10.43 -27.65
CA GLN A 480 -14.58 -11.76 -28.11
C GLN A 480 -14.37 -11.91 -29.63
N VAL A 481 -14.79 -10.90 -30.41
CA VAL A 481 -14.62 -10.87 -31.85
C VAL A 481 -13.13 -10.93 -32.23
N GLU A 482 -12.27 -10.11 -31.59
CA GLU A 482 -10.84 -10.10 -31.89
C GLU A 482 -10.14 -11.40 -31.46
N SER A 483 -10.57 -12.03 -30.37
CA SER A 483 -10.08 -13.34 -29.95
C SER A 483 -10.44 -14.43 -30.98
N ALA A 484 -11.69 -14.43 -31.48
CA ALA A 484 -12.16 -15.39 -32.48
C ALA A 484 -11.48 -15.19 -33.85
N ARG A 485 -11.22 -13.94 -34.26
CA ARG A 485 -10.46 -13.62 -35.50
C ARG A 485 -9.06 -14.21 -35.44
N HIS A 486 -8.37 -14.02 -34.31
CA HIS A 486 -7.01 -14.51 -34.15
C HIS A 486 -6.91 -16.04 -34.28
N GLN A 487 -7.92 -16.78 -33.77
CA GLN A 487 -7.97 -18.25 -33.90
C GLN A 487 -8.16 -18.70 -35.36
N ARG A 488 -8.77 -17.88 -36.22
CA ARG A 488 -8.98 -18.18 -37.66
C ARG A 488 -7.75 -17.91 -38.50
N ASP A 489 -6.96 -16.90 -38.14
CA ASP A 489 -5.82 -16.43 -38.93
C ASP A 489 -4.59 -17.36 -38.92
N ASN A 490 -4.67 -18.55 -38.30
CA ASN A 490 -3.71 -19.69 -38.28
C ASN A 490 -2.25 -19.32 -38.54
N GLY A 491 -1.77 -18.22 -37.97
CA GLY A 491 -0.38 -17.78 -38.11
C GLY A 491 0.51 -18.45 -37.05
N ALA A 492 1.80 -18.57 -37.34
CA ALA A 492 2.81 -19.21 -36.51
C ALA A 492 3.14 -18.47 -35.17
N ALA A 493 2.44 -17.41 -34.83
CA ALA A 493 2.62 -16.64 -33.60
C ALA A 493 1.62 -17.08 -32.52
N GLU A 494 2.07 -17.07 -31.25
CA GLU A 494 1.15 -17.30 -30.12
C GLU A 494 0.05 -16.23 -30.09
N PRO A 495 -1.22 -16.65 -29.87
CA PRO A 495 -2.36 -15.76 -29.94
C PRO A 495 -2.36 -14.74 -28.80
N THR A 496 -2.73 -13.48 -29.10
CA THR A 496 -3.04 -12.47 -28.09
C THR A 496 -4.15 -12.97 -27.16
N LYS A 497 -3.88 -13.02 -25.86
CA LYS A 497 -4.84 -13.42 -24.84
C LYS A 497 -5.69 -12.23 -24.44
N PHE A 498 -6.88 -12.12 -25.02
CA PHE A 498 -7.84 -11.10 -24.66
C PHE A 498 -8.64 -11.52 -23.44
N MET A 499 -8.79 -10.62 -22.46
CA MET A 499 -9.61 -10.85 -21.28
C MET A 499 -10.20 -9.54 -20.76
N ALA A 500 -11.36 -9.62 -20.10
CA ALA A 500 -11.98 -8.51 -19.41
C ALA A 500 -12.08 -8.81 -17.91
N VAL A 501 -12.04 -7.77 -17.08
CA VAL A 501 -12.18 -7.91 -15.63
C VAL A 501 -13.29 -6.96 -15.16
N ARG A 502 -14.38 -7.54 -14.62
CA ARG A 502 -15.52 -6.83 -14.06
C ARG A 502 -15.36 -6.68 -12.57
N PHE A 503 -15.63 -5.47 -12.08
CA PHE A 503 -15.78 -5.19 -10.66
C PHE A 503 -16.74 -4.03 -10.44
N GLY A 504 -17.22 -3.88 -9.20
CA GLY A 504 -18.17 -2.83 -8.80
C GLY A 504 -17.50 -1.48 -8.56
N ASN A 505 -18.08 -0.69 -7.64
CA ASN A 505 -17.51 0.61 -7.35
C ASN A 505 -16.21 0.51 -6.55
N VAL A 506 -15.30 1.43 -6.84
CA VAL A 506 -14.06 1.58 -6.05
C VAL A 506 -14.13 2.85 -5.21
N LEU A 507 -13.64 2.74 -3.96
CA LEU A 507 -13.65 3.83 -2.98
C LEU A 507 -12.74 4.98 -3.41
N ALA A 508 -13.14 6.20 -3.10
CA ALA A 508 -12.36 7.43 -3.33
C ALA A 508 -11.91 7.68 -4.78
N SER A 509 -12.51 7.01 -5.78
CA SER A 509 -12.21 7.30 -7.19
C SER A 509 -12.70 8.71 -7.58
N ARG A 510 -12.01 9.35 -8.54
CA ARG A 510 -12.38 10.70 -9.03
C ARG A 510 -13.85 10.74 -9.44
N GLY A 511 -14.60 11.74 -8.91
CA GLY A 511 -16.02 11.94 -9.17
C GLY A 511 -16.95 10.89 -8.55
N SER A 512 -16.47 10.05 -7.62
CA SER A 512 -17.30 9.10 -6.87
C SER A 512 -18.11 9.79 -5.78
N VAL A 513 -18.98 9.03 -5.11
CA VAL A 513 -19.90 9.51 -4.09
C VAL A 513 -19.18 10.09 -2.86
N LEU A 514 -18.05 9.51 -2.42
CA LEU A 514 -17.34 9.95 -1.23
C LEU A 514 -16.82 11.39 -1.31
N PRO A 515 -16.06 11.80 -2.34
CA PRO A 515 -15.65 13.20 -2.50
C PRO A 515 -16.82 14.19 -2.59
N VAL A 516 -17.98 13.75 -3.12
CA VAL A 516 -19.19 14.58 -3.16
C VAL A 516 -19.72 14.79 -1.75
N PHE A 517 -19.88 13.72 -0.98
CA PHE A 517 -20.35 13.78 0.40
C PHE A 517 -19.42 14.62 1.28
N GLN A 518 -18.10 14.40 1.19
CA GLN A 518 -17.11 15.20 1.93
C GLN A 518 -17.24 16.70 1.65
N ARG A 519 -17.43 17.08 0.38
CA ARG A 519 -17.65 18.47 0.00
C ARG A 519 -18.97 19.02 0.57
N GLN A 520 -20.04 18.25 0.50
CA GLN A 520 -21.35 18.65 1.03
C GLN A 520 -21.30 18.82 2.54
N ILE A 521 -20.64 17.92 3.27
CA ILE A 521 -20.45 18.03 4.72
C ILE A 521 -19.63 19.28 5.05
N ALA A 522 -18.53 19.53 4.34
CA ALA A 522 -17.69 20.72 4.54
C ALA A 522 -18.44 22.04 4.27
N GLN A 523 -19.53 21.99 3.47
CA GLN A 523 -20.42 23.13 3.18
C GLN A 523 -21.57 23.25 4.16
N GLY A 524 -21.71 22.35 5.15
CA GLY A 524 -22.81 22.33 6.12
C GLY A 524 -24.05 21.58 5.66
N GLY A 525 -23.94 20.78 4.59
CA GLY A 525 -25.03 19.95 4.06
C GLY A 525 -25.96 20.68 3.05
N PRO A 526 -27.06 20.05 2.65
CA PRO A 526 -27.42 18.67 2.92
C PRO A 526 -26.52 17.66 2.15
N VAL A 527 -26.34 16.45 2.71
CA VAL A 527 -25.79 15.34 1.97
C VAL A 527 -26.87 14.73 1.08
N THR A 528 -26.58 14.58 -0.22
CA THR A 528 -27.59 14.14 -1.19
C THR A 528 -27.45 12.66 -1.53
N VAL A 529 -28.45 11.85 -1.25
CA VAL A 529 -28.54 10.42 -1.58
C VAL A 529 -29.69 10.23 -2.60
N THR A 530 -29.46 9.40 -3.62
CA THR A 530 -30.46 9.21 -4.69
C THR A 530 -31.67 8.41 -4.23
N HIS A 531 -31.47 7.37 -3.38
CA HIS A 531 -32.60 6.60 -2.83
C HIS A 531 -32.19 5.97 -1.48
N PRO A 532 -33.09 5.87 -0.48
CA PRO A 532 -32.75 5.31 0.84
C PRO A 532 -32.30 3.84 0.79
N ASP A 533 -32.81 3.05 -0.15
CA ASP A 533 -32.46 1.63 -0.29
C ASP A 533 -31.35 1.38 -1.32
N MET A 534 -30.72 2.43 -1.84
CA MET A 534 -29.61 2.30 -2.78
C MET A 534 -28.46 1.52 -2.17
N LYS A 535 -28.06 0.42 -2.84
CA LYS A 535 -26.89 -0.38 -2.44
C LYS A 535 -25.87 -0.42 -3.56
N ARG A 536 -24.59 -0.44 -3.17
CA ARG A 536 -23.46 -0.59 -4.09
C ARG A 536 -22.42 -1.49 -3.49
N TYR A 537 -21.77 -2.26 -4.35
CA TYR A 537 -20.54 -2.96 -3.99
C TYR A 537 -19.40 -1.95 -3.91
N PHE A 538 -18.52 -2.13 -2.92
CA PHE A 538 -17.33 -1.32 -2.78
C PHE A 538 -16.08 -2.17 -2.57
N MET A 539 -14.97 -1.69 -3.14
CA MET A 539 -13.64 -2.25 -2.97
C MET A 539 -12.63 -1.10 -2.93
N THR A 540 -11.50 -1.27 -2.29
CA THR A 540 -10.42 -0.28 -2.37
C THR A 540 -9.76 -0.31 -3.75
N ILE A 541 -9.23 0.81 -4.22
CA ILE A 541 -8.52 0.86 -5.53
C ILE A 541 -7.31 -0.08 -5.54
N PRO A 542 -6.44 -0.11 -4.50
CA PRO A 542 -5.31 -1.03 -4.46
C PRO A 542 -5.71 -2.50 -4.53
N GLU A 543 -6.78 -2.90 -3.82
CA GLU A 543 -7.32 -4.27 -3.85
C GLU A 543 -7.85 -4.65 -5.24
N ALA A 544 -8.67 -3.79 -5.84
CA ALA A 544 -9.21 -4.01 -7.18
C ALA A 544 -8.10 -4.20 -8.22
N VAL A 545 -7.09 -3.35 -8.18
CA VAL A 545 -5.94 -3.39 -9.09
C VAL A 545 -5.11 -4.65 -8.86
N GLN A 546 -4.87 -5.05 -7.63
CA GLN A 546 -4.16 -6.28 -7.31
C GLN A 546 -4.86 -7.52 -7.87
N LEU A 547 -6.20 -7.58 -7.73
CA LEU A 547 -7.01 -8.67 -8.31
C LEU A 547 -7.05 -8.61 -9.84
N VAL A 548 -7.06 -7.42 -10.45
CA VAL A 548 -6.94 -7.25 -11.91
C VAL A 548 -5.62 -7.81 -12.43
N ILE A 549 -4.53 -7.49 -11.75
CA ILE A 549 -3.19 -8.01 -12.09
C ILE A 549 -3.19 -9.53 -11.94
N GLN A 550 -3.75 -10.08 -10.85
CA GLN A 550 -3.86 -11.53 -10.64
C GLN A 550 -4.73 -12.19 -11.72
N ALA A 551 -5.85 -11.58 -12.10
CA ALA A 551 -6.69 -12.08 -13.21
C ALA A 551 -5.91 -12.11 -14.54
N GLY A 552 -5.08 -11.10 -14.81
CA GLY A 552 -4.17 -11.07 -15.94
C GLY A 552 -3.18 -12.23 -15.95
N ALA A 553 -2.70 -12.68 -14.79
CA ALA A 553 -1.83 -13.86 -14.67
C ALA A 553 -2.58 -15.17 -14.96
N LEU A 554 -3.82 -15.30 -14.47
CA LEU A 554 -4.65 -16.49 -14.60
C LEU A 554 -5.21 -16.72 -16.01
N GLY A 555 -5.43 -15.62 -16.77
CA GLY A 555 -6.12 -15.65 -18.06
C GLY A 555 -5.40 -16.46 -19.13
N LYS A 556 -6.18 -17.27 -19.84
CA LYS A 556 -5.75 -18.07 -21.00
C LYS A 556 -6.14 -17.46 -22.33
N GLY A 557 -7.05 -16.46 -22.30
CA GLY A 557 -7.62 -15.76 -23.44
C GLY A 557 -9.08 -16.16 -23.68
N GLY A 558 -9.96 -15.16 -23.82
CA GLY A 558 -11.38 -15.32 -24.05
C GLY A 558 -12.22 -15.40 -22.76
N GLU A 559 -11.71 -14.98 -21.61
CA GLU A 559 -12.47 -14.99 -20.35
C GLU A 559 -12.94 -13.57 -19.95
N VAL A 560 -14.09 -13.53 -19.26
CA VAL A 560 -14.49 -12.41 -18.42
C VAL A 560 -14.30 -12.83 -16.97
N PHE A 561 -13.38 -12.16 -16.29
CA PHE A 561 -13.19 -12.33 -14.86
C PHE A 561 -14.14 -11.42 -14.10
N VAL A 562 -14.69 -11.92 -13.00
CA VAL A 562 -15.54 -11.17 -12.08
C VAL A 562 -14.88 -11.18 -10.70
N LEU A 563 -14.59 -10.02 -10.17
CA LEU A 563 -14.01 -9.93 -8.84
C LEU A 563 -15.08 -10.09 -7.75
N ASP A 564 -14.75 -10.84 -6.70
CA ASP A 564 -15.58 -10.93 -5.51
C ASP A 564 -15.72 -9.56 -4.85
N MET A 565 -16.89 -8.99 -4.93
CA MET A 565 -17.20 -7.67 -4.34
C MET A 565 -17.74 -7.76 -2.90
N GLY A 566 -17.95 -8.99 -2.35
CA GLY A 566 -18.56 -9.27 -1.06
C GLY A 566 -19.96 -8.67 -0.91
N GLU A 567 -20.30 -8.19 0.30
CA GLU A 567 -21.62 -7.70 0.59
C GLU A 567 -21.84 -6.25 0.09
N PRO A 568 -23.01 -5.96 -0.49
CA PRO A 568 -23.34 -4.62 -0.95
C PRO A 568 -23.68 -3.69 0.22
N VAL A 569 -23.11 -2.49 0.21
CA VAL A 569 -23.26 -1.47 1.25
C VAL A 569 -24.37 -0.47 0.88
N ARG A 570 -25.22 -0.10 1.84
CA ARG A 570 -26.23 0.95 1.66
C ARG A 570 -25.55 2.32 1.59
N ILE A 571 -25.87 3.10 0.56
CA ILE A 571 -25.29 4.44 0.39
C ILE A 571 -25.71 5.39 1.51
N LEU A 572 -26.92 5.21 2.06
CA LEU A 572 -27.40 5.97 3.22
C LEU A 572 -26.53 5.73 4.46
N ASP A 573 -26.17 4.47 4.75
CA ASP A 573 -25.32 4.15 5.90
C ASP A 573 -23.91 4.72 5.73
N LEU A 574 -23.38 4.64 4.51
CA LEU A 574 -22.10 5.27 4.16
C LEU A 574 -22.12 6.79 4.37
N ALA A 575 -23.24 7.46 4.02
CA ALA A 575 -23.40 8.89 4.25
C ALA A 575 -23.42 9.24 5.75
N LYS A 576 -24.13 8.44 6.55
CA LYS A 576 -24.17 8.61 8.01
C LYS A 576 -22.80 8.40 8.65
N ASP A 577 -22.09 7.34 8.28
CA ASP A 577 -20.74 7.06 8.78
C ASP A 577 -19.78 8.20 8.45
N LEU A 578 -19.85 8.75 7.24
CA LEU A 578 -18.99 9.87 6.84
C LEU A 578 -19.30 11.17 7.61
N ILE A 579 -20.58 11.45 7.88
CA ILE A 579 -21.00 12.60 8.70
C ILE A 579 -20.42 12.45 10.12
N ARG A 580 -20.53 11.27 10.74
CA ARG A 580 -19.99 10.98 12.08
C ARG A 580 -18.47 11.13 12.11
N LEU A 581 -17.75 10.47 11.19
CA LEU A 581 -16.29 10.60 11.09
C LEU A 581 -15.81 12.05 10.86
N SER A 582 -16.71 12.92 10.37
CA SER A 582 -16.44 14.36 10.24
C SER A 582 -16.74 15.15 11.53
N GLY A 583 -17.16 14.46 12.61
CA GLY A 583 -17.48 15.08 13.90
C GLY A 583 -18.87 15.70 13.99
N TYR A 584 -19.81 15.28 13.14
CA TYR A 584 -21.20 15.78 13.11
C TYR A 584 -22.21 14.66 13.34
N GLU A 585 -23.36 14.99 13.89
CA GLU A 585 -24.47 14.06 14.05
C GLU A 585 -25.40 14.09 12.81
N PRO A 586 -25.66 12.92 12.17
CA PRO A 586 -26.62 12.83 11.05
C PRO A 586 -27.99 13.33 11.47
N GLU A 587 -28.66 14.06 10.57
CA GLU A 587 -30.00 14.66 10.70
C GLU A 587 -30.10 15.77 11.75
N ARG A 588 -29.18 15.88 12.72
CA ARG A 588 -29.13 16.96 13.69
C ARG A 588 -28.27 18.12 13.20
N ASP A 589 -27.02 17.83 12.82
CA ASP A 589 -26.06 18.84 12.39
C ASP A 589 -25.98 18.91 10.86
N ILE A 590 -26.04 17.77 10.18
CA ILE A 590 -26.05 17.66 8.72
C ILE A 590 -27.23 16.81 8.29
N SER A 591 -28.15 17.43 7.54
CA SER A 591 -29.33 16.75 7.00
C SER A 591 -28.99 15.90 5.76
N ILE A 592 -29.80 14.85 5.52
CA ILE A 592 -29.68 14.00 4.33
C ILE A 592 -30.90 14.20 3.44
N ALA A 593 -30.69 14.60 2.19
CA ALA A 593 -31.74 14.84 1.22
C ALA A 593 -31.77 13.73 0.15
N PHE A 594 -33.00 13.27 -0.17
CA PHE A 594 -33.20 12.27 -1.23
C PHE A 594 -33.58 12.96 -2.55
N THR A 595 -32.77 12.69 -3.61
CA THR A 595 -32.90 13.37 -4.91
C THR A 595 -33.70 12.59 -5.96
N GLY A 596 -34.00 11.31 -5.69
CA GLY A 596 -34.56 10.38 -6.67
C GLY A 596 -33.49 9.72 -7.55
N LEU A 597 -33.85 8.58 -8.17
CA LEU A 597 -32.98 7.86 -9.09
C LEU A 597 -32.71 8.69 -10.35
N ARG A 598 -31.49 8.65 -10.84
CA ARG A 598 -31.07 9.29 -12.08
C ARG A 598 -31.37 8.39 -13.29
N PRO A 599 -31.56 8.95 -14.50
CA PRO A 599 -31.70 8.13 -15.71
C PRO A 599 -30.54 7.12 -15.85
N GLY A 600 -30.88 5.88 -16.18
CA GLY A 600 -29.93 4.80 -16.32
C GLY A 600 -29.32 4.23 -15.02
N GLU A 601 -29.72 4.74 -13.85
CA GLU A 601 -29.19 4.29 -12.56
C GLU A 601 -30.04 3.14 -11.98
N LYS A 602 -29.38 2.01 -11.63
CA LYS A 602 -30.02 0.87 -10.96
C LYS A 602 -30.09 1.10 -9.45
N LEU A 603 -31.15 0.59 -8.80
CA LEU A 603 -31.24 0.55 -7.34
C LEU A 603 -30.20 -0.43 -6.75
N PHE A 604 -30.05 -1.60 -7.38
CA PHE A 604 -29.07 -2.64 -7.03
C PHE A 604 -28.27 -2.99 -8.27
N GLU A 605 -26.96 -3.12 -8.15
CA GLU A 605 -26.08 -3.60 -9.23
C GLU A 605 -25.93 -5.12 -9.17
N GLU A 606 -25.75 -5.74 -10.33
CA GLU A 606 -25.57 -7.17 -10.49
C GLU A 606 -24.15 -7.45 -10.98
N LEU A 607 -23.52 -8.50 -10.45
CA LEU A 607 -22.18 -8.91 -10.88
C LEU A 607 -22.23 -9.89 -12.05
N LEU A 608 -23.37 -10.57 -12.23
CA LEU A 608 -23.59 -11.67 -13.16
C LEU A 608 -25.01 -11.64 -13.71
N THR A 609 -25.18 -12.17 -14.94
CA THR A 609 -26.50 -12.52 -15.44
C THR A 609 -26.88 -13.94 -14.96
N PRO A 610 -28.20 -14.27 -14.92
CA PRO A 610 -28.64 -15.64 -14.58
C PRO A 610 -28.10 -16.73 -15.52
N GLU A 611 -27.76 -16.35 -16.75
CA GLU A 611 -27.25 -17.24 -17.80
C GLU A 611 -25.73 -17.43 -17.68
N GLU A 612 -24.99 -16.46 -17.11
CA GLU A 612 -23.57 -16.55 -16.91
C GLU A 612 -23.25 -17.59 -15.83
N ARG A 613 -22.67 -18.73 -16.23
CA ARG A 613 -22.21 -19.76 -15.29
C ARG A 613 -20.84 -19.39 -14.75
N LEU A 614 -20.76 -19.24 -13.43
CA LEU A 614 -19.48 -19.07 -12.75
C LEU A 614 -18.75 -20.41 -12.68
N SER A 615 -17.50 -20.42 -13.06
CA SER A 615 -16.53 -21.39 -12.61
C SER A 615 -15.58 -20.74 -11.60
N LEU A 616 -15.21 -21.50 -10.56
CA LEU A 616 -14.18 -21.06 -9.63
C LEU A 616 -12.85 -20.97 -10.38
N SER A 617 -12.17 -19.85 -10.28
CA SER A 617 -10.77 -19.78 -10.70
C SER A 617 -9.88 -20.48 -9.65
N ARG A 618 -8.58 -20.54 -9.90
CA ARG A 618 -7.61 -20.99 -8.89
C ARG A 618 -7.47 -20.01 -7.72
N HIS A 619 -8.09 -18.85 -7.82
CA HIS A 619 -8.05 -17.79 -6.81
C HIS A 619 -9.44 -17.61 -6.20
N GLU A 620 -9.54 -17.65 -4.87
CA GLU A 620 -10.80 -17.65 -4.11
C GLU A 620 -11.69 -16.43 -4.39
N ARG A 621 -11.11 -15.27 -4.73
CA ARG A 621 -11.84 -14.01 -4.96
C ARG A 621 -11.93 -13.58 -6.42
N ILE A 622 -11.61 -14.48 -7.36
CA ILE A 622 -11.71 -14.22 -8.80
C ILE A 622 -12.54 -15.33 -9.41
N PHE A 623 -13.69 -14.98 -9.93
CA PHE A 623 -14.56 -15.90 -10.67
C PHE A 623 -14.29 -15.76 -12.16
N VAL A 624 -14.56 -16.81 -12.91
CA VAL A 624 -14.38 -16.85 -14.36
C VAL A 624 -15.72 -17.13 -15.02
N CYS A 625 -16.10 -16.27 -15.95
CA CYS A 625 -17.12 -16.56 -16.96
C CYS A 625 -16.38 -16.91 -18.25
N PRO A 626 -16.30 -18.21 -18.65
CA PRO A 626 -15.66 -18.55 -19.91
C PRO A 626 -16.45 -17.94 -21.06
N PHE A 627 -15.75 -17.35 -22.01
CA PHE A 627 -16.36 -17.08 -23.30
C PHE A 627 -16.70 -18.43 -23.97
N LEU A 628 -17.87 -18.45 -24.60
CA LEU A 628 -18.38 -19.65 -25.23
C LEU A 628 -17.48 -20.06 -26.41
N ASN A 629 -16.49 -20.88 -26.11
CA ASN A 629 -15.85 -21.71 -27.12
C ASN A 629 -16.52 -23.09 -27.07
N GLY A 630 -17.48 -23.32 -27.98
CA GLY A 630 -17.83 -24.62 -28.56
C GLY A 630 -17.97 -25.89 -27.69
N ASP A 631 -17.89 -25.84 -26.37
CA ASP A 631 -18.19 -26.97 -25.50
C ASP A 631 -19.71 -27.00 -25.25
N GLU A 632 -20.39 -27.91 -25.92
CA GLU A 632 -21.84 -28.10 -25.95
C GLU A 632 -22.53 -28.27 -24.58
N ASN A 633 -21.79 -28.27 -23.47
CA ASN A 633 -22.31 -28.50 -22.11
C ASN A 633 -22.30 -27.30 -21.16
N LEU A 634 -21.81 -26.13 -21.56
CA LEU A 634 -21.79 -24.90 -20.76
C LEU A 634 -22.72 -23.87 -21.40
N GLY A 635 -23.85 -23.58 -20.78
CA GLY A 635 -24.93 -22.74 -21.26
C GLY A 635 -24.48 -21.48 -22.01
N ALA A 636 -24.83 -21.45 -23.26
CA ALA A 636 -24.52 -20.43 -24.23
C ALA A 636 -25.15 -19.08 -23.84
N ASP A 637 -24.39 -17.97 -23.90
CA ASP A 637 -24.98 -16.62 -24.04
C ASP A 637 -25.86 -16.68 -25.33
N PRO A 638 -27.18 -16.44 -25.25
CA PRO A 638 -28.07 -16.54 -26.39
C PRO A 638 -27.66 -15.69 -27.58
N LEU A 639 -26.73 -14.75 -27.38
CA LEU A 639 -26.21 -13.84 -28.41
C LEU A 639 -24.98 -14.38 -29.18
N LEU A 640 -24.35 -15.46 -28.71
CA LEU A 640 -23.07 -15.96 -29.24
C LEU A 640 -23.05 -17.46 -29.55
N ASP A 641 -24.19 -18.06 -29.90
CA ASP A 641 -24.28 -19.49 -30.24
C ASP A 641 -23.33 -19.89 -31.39
N SER A 642 -22.68 -21.04 -31.23
CA SER A 642 -21.45 -21.51 -31.88
C SER A 642 -21.52 -21.82 -33.38
N ASP A 643 -22.65 -21.60 -34.02
CA ASP A 643 -22.70 -21.71 -35.48
C ASP A 643 -22.19 -20.41 -36.14
N ASN A 644 -21.28 -20.55 -37.07
CA ASN A 644 -20.54 -19.56 -37.88
C ASN A 644 -21.30 -18.27 -38.30
N GLY A 645 -22.58 -18.10 -37.94
CA GLY A 645 -23.44 -17.00 -38.29
C GLY A 645 -23.44 -15.83 -37.32
N ARG A 646 -23.27 -16.04 -36.00
CA ARG A 646 -23.52 -14.99 -35.00
C ARG A 646 -22.29 -14.13 -34.67
N CYS A 647 -21.09 -14.69 -34.63
CA CYS A 647 -19.87 -13.85 -34.50
C CYS A 647 -19.74 -12.91 -35.70
N GLY A 648 -20.10 -13.36 -36.90
CA GLY A 648 -20.20 -12.53 -38.09
C GLY A 648 -21.28 -11.47 -38.01
N SER A 649 -22.41 -11.72 -37.33
CA SER A 649 -23.47 -10.72 -37.15
C SER A 649 -23.10 -9.62 -36.15
N VAL A 650 -22.44 -9.95 -35.04
CA VAL A 650 -21.91 -8.97 -34.09
C VAL A 650 -20.84 -8.11 -34.75
N GLU A 651 -19.93 -8.73 -35.50
CA GLU A 651 -18.90 -8.03 -36.28
C GLU A 651 -19.50 -7.04 -37.27
N LEU A 652 -20.52 -7.47 -38.03
CA LEU A 652 -21.23 -6.61 -38.97
C LEU A 652 -21.91 -5.43 -38.29
N LEU A 653 -22.56 -5.66 -37.14
CA LEU A 653 -23.19 -4.60 -36.36
C LEU A 653 -22.17 -3.63 -35.79
N LEU A 654 -21.00 -4.11 -35.36
CA LEU A 654 -19.88 -3.26 -34.92
C LEU A 654 -19.33 -2.42 -36.07
N ASP A 655 -19.19 -2.98 -37.29
CA ASP A 655 -18.77 -2.24 -38.48
C ASP A 655 -19.80 -1.17 -38.85
N GLN A 656 -21.09 -1.49 -38.77
CA GLN A 656 -22.16 -0.52 -39.01
C GLN A 656 -22.16 0.61 -37.97
N LEU A 657 -21.99 0.28 -36.71
CA LEU A 657 -21.88 1.25 -35.61
C LEU A 657 -20.68 2.20 -35.82
N GLU A 658 -19.50 1.64 -36.17
CA GLU A 658 -18.30 2.43 -36.44
C GLU A 658 -18.51 3.36 -37.63
N ALA A 659 -19.04 2.83 -38.76
CA ALA A 659 -19.35 3.60 -39.94
C ALA A 659 -20.37 4.71 -39.66
N ALA A 660 -21.42 4.43 -38.91
CA ALA A 660 -22.46 5.40 -38.53
C ALA A 660 -21.87 6.56 -37.70
N ILE A 661 -21.00 6.26 -36.73
CA ILE A 661 -20.36 7.25 -35.88
C ILE A 661 -19.30 8.07 -36.61
N LEU A 662 -18.53 7.46 -37.50
CA LEU A 662 -17.51 8.15 -38.28
C LEU A 662 -18.11 9.05 -39.38
N THR A 663 -19.25 8.66 -39.93
CA THR A 663 -19.79 9.37 -41.10
C THR A 663 -20.79 10.49 -40.75
N HIS A 664 -21.65 10.36 -39.74
CA HIS A 664 -22.78 11.30 -39.67
C HIS A 664 -23.38 11.58 -38.28
N SER A 665 -22.89 11.11 -37.14
CA SER A 665 -23.84 11.15 -36.11
C SER A 665 -23.53 11.93 -34.84
N THR A 666 -24.16 13.06 -34.82
CA THR A 666 -24.51 13.81 -33.63
C THR A 666 -25.98 13.56 -33.22
N ASN A 667 -26.64 12.48 -33.69
CA ASN A 667 -28.00 12.14 -33.28
C ASN A 667 -27.99 11.11 -32.14
N PRO A 668 -28.22 11.52 -30.88
CA PRO A 668 -28.19 10.64 -29.71
C PRO A 668 -29.17 9.46 -29.81
N GLU A 669 -30.37 9.69 -30.36
CA GLU A 669 -31.41 8.65 -30.48
C GLU A 669 -30.97 7.50 -31.39
N LYS A 670 -30.25 7.81 -32.49
CA LYS A 670 -29.72 6.79 -33.39
C LYS A 670 -28.61 5.99 -32.72
N CYS A 671 -27.70 6.64 -32.03
CA CYS A 671 -26.65 5.98 -31.27
C CYS A 671 -27.22 5.00 -30.23
N ILE A 672 -28.29 5.39 -29.57
CA ILE A 672 -29.00 4.54 -28.62
C ILE A 672 -29.66 3.35 -29.32
N ALA A 673 -30.32 3.57 -30.48
CA ALA A 673 -30.95 2.50 -31.24
C ALA A 673 -29.93 1.46 -31.74
N ASP A 674 -28.75 1.89 -32.16
CA ASP A 674 -27.67 1.00 -32.56
C ASP A 674 -27.15 0.16 -31.37
N LEU A 675 -27.00 0.77 -30.17
CA LEU A 675 -26.67 0.04 -28.94
C LEU A 675 -27.76 -0.97 -28.52
N GLU A 676 -29.05 -0.61 -28.71
CA GLU A 676 -30.18 -1.51 -28.42
C GLU A 676 -30.21 -2.75 -29.31
N GLN A 677 -29.68 -2.66 -30.54
CA GLN A 677 -29.52 -3.83 -31.42
C GLN A 677 -28.39 -4.74 -30.97
N LEU A 678 -27.27 -4.16 -30.53
CA LEU A 678 -26.11 -4.91 -30.04
C LEU A 678 -26.34 -5.52 -28.67
N VAL A 679 -27.14 -4.87 -27.81
CA VAL A 679 -27.36 -5.25 -26.41
C VAL A 679 -28.87 -5.34 -26.11
N PRO A 680 -29.55 -6.44 -26.47
CA PRO A 680 -30.99 -6.62 -26.25
C PRO A 680 -31.45 -6.40 -24.79
N PRO A 681 -30.70 -6.79 -23.73
CA PRO A 681 -31.07 -6.46 -22.35
C PRO A 681 -31.18 -4.97 -22.09
N TYR A 682 -30.37 -4.14 -22.74
CA TYR A 682 -30.44 -2.69 -22.63
C TYR A 682 -31.74 -2.14 -23.21
N LYS A 683 -32.17 -2.65 -24.37
CA LYS A 683 -33.46 -2.33 -24.99
C LYS A 683 -34.63 -2.64 -24.06
N ALA A 684 -34.65 -3.85 -23.50
CA ALA A 684 -35.70 -4.28 -22.59
C ALA A 684 -35.77 -3.41 -21.32
N ALA A 685 -34.64 -3.04 -20.76
CA ALA A 685 -34.55 -2.16 -19.60
C ALA A 685 -35.10 -0.73 -19.87
N ARG A 686 -34.80 -0.17 -21.04
CA ARG A 686 -35.34 1.15 -21.44
C ARG A 686 -36.86 1.13 -21.66
N GLN A 687 -37.38 0.08 -22.27
CA GLN A 687 -38.82 -0.05 -22.51
C GLN A 687 -39.62 -0.22 -21.22
N SER A 688 -39.03 -0.80 -20.19
CA SER A 688 -39.65 -1.01 -18.87
C SER A 688 -39.52 0.22 -17.94
N SER A 689 -38.72 1.22 -18.30
CA SER A 689 -38.52 2.42 -17.48
C SER A 689 -39.67 3.41 -17.64
N PRO A 690 -40.32 3.91 -16.55
CA PRO A 690 -41.48 4.76 -16.62
C PRO A 690 -41.22 6.16 -17.24
N VAL A 691 -39.96 6.52 -17.53
CA VAL A 691 -39.58 7.84 -18.08
C VAL A 691 -39.78 7.93 -19.60
N CYS A 692 -39.97 6.82 -20.32
CA CYS A 692 -40.15 6.84 -21.79
C CYS A 692 -41.58 6.91 -22.28
N SER A 693 -42.58 7.04 -21.38
CA SER A 693 -44.01 7.07 -21.76
C SER A 693 -44.72 8.41 -21.38
N SER A 694 -44.07 9.54 -21.57
CA SER A 694 -44.78 10.83 -21.48
C SER A 694 -44.25 11.83 -22.50
N ASP A 695 -45.03 12.05 -23.54
CA ASP A 695 -45.23 13.24 -24.33
C ASP A 695 -44.21 14.39 -24.19
N ALA A 696 -43.35 14.49 -25.16
CA ALA A 696 -42.60 15.70 -25.47
C ALA A 696 -43.49 16.75 -26.12
N SER A 697 -44.58 17.15 -25.48
CA SER A 697 -45.42 18.27 -25.91
C SER A 697 -46.20 18.85 -24.75
N SER A 698 -45.56 19.63 -23.90
CA SER A 698 -46.13 20.76 -23.17
C SER A 698 -45.24 21.22 -22.00
N ILE A 699 -44.16 21.91 -22.30
CA ILE A 699 -43.58 22.86 -21.35
C ILE A 699 -43.39 24.16 -22.11
N SER A 700 -44.47 25.00 -22.10
CA SER A 700 -44.37 26.41 -22.41
C SER A 700 -43.69 27.13 -21.26
N PRO A 701 -42.79 28.07 -21.52
CA PRO A 701 -42.12 28.82 -20.44
C PRO A 701 -43.07 29.78 -19.78
N SER A 702 -43.21 29.70 -18.48
CA SER A 702 -43.93 30.70 -17.65
C SER A 702 -43.16 32.02 -17.63
N PRO A 703 -43.87 33.17 -17.62
CA PRO A 703 -43.26 34.48 -17.79
C PRO A 703 -42.50 34.92 -16.52
N SER A 704 -41.37 35.53 -16.75
CA SER A 704 -40.52 36.24 -15.81
C SER A 704 -41.30 37.32 -15.03
N HIS A 705 -41.33 37.25 -13.71
CA HIS A 705 -41.58 38.39 -12.86
C HIS A 705 -40.28 39.15 -12.62
N SER A 706 -40.22 40.32 -13.28
CA SER A 706 -39.31 41.41 -12.97
C SER A 706 -39.79 42.11 -11.68
N GLY A 707 -39.00 42.06 -10.66
CA GLY A 707 -39.16 42.84 -9.44
C GLY A 707 -37.80 43.38 -9.00
N THR A 708 -37.49 44.57 -9.48
CA THR A 708 -36.37 45.38 -9.04
C THR A 708 -36.69 45.97 -7.67
N GLU A 709 -35.99 45.60 -6.63
CA GLU A 709 -35.91 46.42 -5.42
C GLU A 709 -34.43 46.64 -5.06
N MET A 710 -34.06 47.93 -5.23
CA MET A 710 -32.84 48.49 -4.69
C MET A 710 -32.95 48.60 -3.17
N LEU A 711 -32.01 48.08 -2.43
CA LEU A 711 -31.79 48.44 -1.04
C LEU A 711 -30.38 48.96 -0.85
N HIS A 712 -30.34 50.21 -0.37
CA HIS A 712 -29.18 51.00 -0.01
C HIS A 712 -28.30 50.32 1.05
N ALA A 713 -27.01 50.44 0.87
CA ALA A 713 -26.02 50.26 1.93
C ALA A 713 -25.98 51.46 2.88
N PRO A 714 -25.71 51.31 4.19
CA PRO A 714 -25.15 52.35 4.99
C PRO A 714 -23.66 52.07 5.24
N THR A 715 -22.87 53.12 4.94
CA THR A 715 -21.52 53.37 5.40
C THR A 715 -21.50 53.59 6.92
N THR A 716 -20.66 52.85 7.64
CA THR A 716 -19.63 53.33 8.60
C THR A 716 -18.66 52.19 8.90
#